data_b91d7600338db41d298731c861aa0369
#
_entry.id   b91d7600338db41d298731c861aa0369
#
_cell.length_a   1.000
_cell.length_b   1.000
_cell.length_c   1.000
_cell.angle_alpha   90.00
_cell.angle_beta   90.00
_cell.angle_gamma   90.00
#
_symmetry.space_group_name_H-M   'P 1'
#
loop_
_entity.id
_entity.type
_entity.pdbx_description
1 polymer ?
#
loop_
_entity_poly.entity_id
_entity_poly.type
_entity_poly.pdbx_seq_one_letter_code
_entity_poly.pdbx_strand_id
1 'polypeptide(L)'
;MKIKSRWSIWVVKARRFSVATALSIFCLGASLTAQQNAPDMPMQARYEDGAEFRWLNKKVLESRVLDSMEDLSAWSFTGAGEMTLTEVHAKDGRHSLRIRSTSNVAQVDGGGEWEDLVATRKFAGEDWSRYNRISLWVYPDVVGAPAISCSLTLHNDGSHKLPDRYNEGRHESIILKNHMWNQVVWEIAPLDRDRVTGLDFAYSLPKKFPDPGDQTILDVDQLELQRVVADHVEGWDVAPGKIAFSHSGYTRGSSKSAIATDLTAREFSVIDQQTAQAVLTKPVEQTTTPLGKYQVLDFSEVREPGAYVIKAGDTLTRSFRIGDDAWRDSIWKAINFMYCERCGTDIPGIHGRCHQDIYTTHDDKRIVVNGGYHDAGDLSATWNTPGMVYALLSLADSLKRQGEDPVLSNRLLEESRWGLNWVLKTRFGDGYRSTGQLVSYWTDGIMGTADDRFGKAVNDPDWNFRVSGVEALAARVLKDSDPELANRSLVIAAEDWKYAVEGLKTAPPLAEVYGAKDELERISYGVVASVELYQATGDRRYADEAVALGDLVLASQERKLQPWTIPLTGYFYTSPKRENLFHRFHNGQEQEPIIALTRLCEAFPDHDKWMKWYSAVVLHSQYYLKPAAAVDEPYAVLAAAVYRESEARLIPESKNWTPLRAADRDAYLEEVRRGIPLGGEYYLRRFPVWFDFRGNSSVLLSQAKALSAAAQLRGDLQAADLAQKQAEWLVGLNPFAASVMYGEGYDWTPLYSVRSGQMVGALPVGIETKGFDDAPYWPTQICWTYKEVWTQPVGQWIWLMQDVSVPATVRGTANPASHEPVEFREQKSGQVTTATASPLGGEFNLHLPEGHYEVRQGSAHTSVTVLPGGLYDLDLRRDHALDFKVTFQDLGHEEVVLRVSAEGAGRHTFTIRSDNLTLKEQGKQEVDLTSGNVREAVWHVHVVSPETPWVALVIPDGTLSERREVTGAEIPHP
;
A
#
# COMPACT_ATOMS: atom_id res chain seq x y z
N MET A 1 3.01 64.84 16.67
CA MET A 1 2.18 65.94 16.13
C MET A 1 0.78 65.38 15.92
N LYS A 2 -0.18 65.80 16.72
CA LYS A 2 -1.59 65.39 16.68
C LYS A 2 -2.29 66.05 15.48
N ILE A 3 -3.23 65.40 14.79
CA ILE A 3 -4.51 66.00 14.39
C ILE A 3 -5.57 64.91 14.29
N LYS A 4 -6.71 65.25 14.89
CA LYS A 4 -7.95 64.48 15.07
C LYS A 4 -8.94 64.66 13.92
N SER A 5 -9.81 63.66 13.73
CA SER A 5 -11.26 63.66 13.62
C SER A 5 -11.94 64.20 12.32
N ARG A 6 -12.92 63.51 11.77
CA ARG A 6 -14.37 63.73 12.01
C ARG A 6 -15.26 62.75 11.26
N TRP A 7 -16.26 62.25 11.99
CA TRP A 7 -17.45 61.53 11.52
C TRP A 7 -18.40 62.42 10.73
N SER A 8 -19.16 61.84 9.81
CA SER A 8 -20.52 62.31 9.49
C SER A 8 -21.39 61.17 8.94
N ILE A 9 -22.47 60.95 9.71
CA ILE A 9 -23.61 60.07 9.47
C ILE A 9 -24.55 60.77 8.48
N TRP A 10 -25.07 60.04 7.47
CA TRP A 10 -26.32 60.43 6.80
C TRP A 10 -27.29 59.25 6.80
N VAL A 11 -28.41 59.44 7.51
CA VAL A 11 -29.64 58.65 7.50
C VAL A 11 -30.54 59.20 6.39
N VAL A 12 -31.03 58.36 5.49
CA VAL A 12 -32.21 58.73 4.63
C VAL A 12 -33.19 57.57 4.60
N LYS A 13 -34.44 57.98 4.82
CA LYS A 13 -35.63 57.21 5.09
C LYS A 13 -36.12 56.32 3.90
N ALA A 14 -36.79 55.28 4.27
CA ALA A 14 -37.57 54.35 3.49
C ALA A 14 -38.71 54.99 2.66
N ARG A 15 -38.96 54.48 1.47
CA ARG A 15 -40.30 54.45 0.83
C ARG A 15 -40.54 53.06 0.24
N ARG A 16 -41.63 52.46 0.68
CA ARG A 16 -42.20 51.19 0.15
C ARG A 16 -42.73 51.43 -1.27
N PHE A 17 -42.36 50.51 -2.19
CA PHE A 17 -43.20 50.17 -3.34
C PHE A 17 -43.22 48.66 -3.49
N SER A 18 -44.43 48.11 -3.38
CA SER A 18 -44.72 46.69 -3.70
C SER A 18 -44.86 46.53 -5.17
N VAL A 19 -44.08 45.67 -5.78
CA VAL A 19 -44.38 45.04 -7.06
C VAL A 19 -44.08 43.53 -6.89
N ALA A 20 -45.15 42.76 -6.95
CA ALA A 20 -45.09 41.29 -7.02
C ALA A 20 -44.59 40.90 -8.42
N THR A 21 -43.46 40.27 -8.48
CA THR A 21 -43.02 39.53 -9.67
C THR A 21 -42.54 38.16 -9.19
N ALA A 22 -43.26 37.14 -9.61
CA ALA A 22 -42.93 35.75 -9.38
C ALA A 22 -41.58 35.42 -10.01
N LEU A 23 -40.56 35.18 -9.19
CA LEU A 23 -39.33 34.53 -9.63
C LEU A 23 -39.44 33.06 -9.22
N SER A 24 -39.56 32.20 -10.21
CA SER A 24 -39.35 30.75 -10.07
C SER A 24 -37.92 30.51 -9.61
N ILE A 25 -37.78 30.12 -8.36
CA ILE A 25 -36.51 29.66 -7.81
C ILE A 25 -36.29 28.24 -8.33
N PHE A 26 -35.42 28.13 -9.35
CA PHE A 26 -34.78 26.87 -9.66
C PHE A 26 -33.91 26.48 -8.45
N CYS A 27 -34.37 25.52 -7.67
CA CYS A 27 -33.53 24.82 -6.71
C CYS A 27 -32.54 23.93 -7.49
N LEU A 28 -31.42 24.49 -7.91
CA LEU A 28 -30.21 23.74 -8.16
C LEU A 28 -29.73 23.28 -6.77
N GLY A 29 -29.98 22.02 -6.47
CA GLY A 29 -29.33 21.31 -5.36
C GLY A 29 -27.84 21.13 -5.68
N ALA A 30 -27.09 22.20 -5.66
CA ALA A 30 -25.66 22.10 -5.51
C ALA A 30 -25.41 21.71 -4.05
N SER A 31 -25.04 20.47 -3.80
CA SER A 31 -24.36 20.09 -2.57
C SER A 31 -23.18 21.04 -2.43
N LEU A 32 -23.28 22.00 -1.52
CA LEU A 32 -22.13 22.75 -1.04
C LEU A 32 -21.22 21.76 -0.28
N THR A 33 -20.42 21.00 -1.01
CA THR A 33 -19.21 20.43 -0.46
C THR A 33 -18.37 21.64 -0.07
N ALA A 34 -18.21 21.86 1.23
CA ALA A 34 -17.26 22.83 1.73
C ALA A 34 -15.94 22.50 1.01
N GLN A 35 -15.40 23.44 0.25
CA GLN A 35 -14.12 23.30 -0.43
C GLN A 35 -13.09 23.17 0.70
N GLN A 36 -12.75 21.93 1.07
CA GLN A 36 -11.77 21.68 2.12
C GLN A 36 -10.43 22.15 1.58
N ASN A 37 -9.80 23.06 2.31
CA ASN A 37 -8.45 23.51 2.01
C ASN A 37 -7.48 22.32 2.13
N ALA A 38 -6.40 22.37 1.35
CA ALA A 38 -5.31 21.41 1.53
C ALA A 38 -4.76 21.53 2.97
N PRO A 39 -4.47 20.41 3.63
CA PRO A 39 -3.87 20.46 4.97
C PRO A 39 -2.45 21.05 4.91
N ASP A 40 -2.04 21.71 5.99
CA ASP A 40 -0.66 22.16 6.15
C ASP A 40 0.29 20.96 6.32
N MET A 41 1.50 21.07 5.77
CA MET A 41 2.54 20.03 5.87
C MET A 41 3.84 20.63 6.44
N PRO A 42 4.56 19.87 7.29
CA PRO A 42 4.28 18.50 7.74
C PRO A 42 3.08 18.42 8.70
N MET A 43 2.24 17.40 8.49
CA MET A 43 1.08 17.12 9.34
C MET A 43 1.51 16.61 10.72
N GLN A 44 0.69 16.88 11.73
CA GLN A 44 0.90 16.37 13.09
C GLN A 44 -0.14 15.30 13.43
N ALA A 45 0.32 14.20 14.01
CA ALA A 45 -0.59 13.18 14.55
C ALA A 45 -1.16 13.64 15.90
N ARG A 46 -2.39 13.22 16.19
CA ARG A 46 -2.97 13.42 17.51
C ARG A 46 -2.41 12.39 18.48
N TYR A 47 -1.53 12.81 19.36
CA TYR A 47 -0.77 11.95 20.27
C TYR A 47 -1.64 10.98 21.09
N GLU A 48 -2.83 11.42 21.54
CA GLU A 48 -3.76 10.62 22.34
C GLU A 48 -4.38 9.44 21.59
N ASP A 49 -4.30 9.42 20.26
CA ASP A 49 -4.77 8.32 19.42
C ASP A 49 -3.71 7.25 19.18
N GLY A 50 -2.44 7.54 19.49
CA GLY A 50 -1.32 6.63 19.33
C GLY A 50 -1.16 5.63 20.48
N ALA A 51 -0.50 4.51 20.19
CA ALA A 51 -0.20 3.48 21.18
C ALA A 51 0.79 3.97 22.27
N GLU A 52 1.71 4.86 21.96
CA GLU A 52 2.68 5.40 22.90
C GLU A 52 1.98 6.11 24.07
N PHE A 53 0.97 6.93 23.78
CA PHE A 53 0.15 7.56 24.83
C PHE A 53 -0.48 6.51 25.75
N ARG A 54 -1.03 5.45 25.17
CA ARG A 54 -1.64 4.36 25.93
C ARG A 54 -0.58 3.61 26.76
N TRP A 55 0.58 3.32 26.20
CA TRP A 55 1.67 2.64 26.92
C TRP A 55 2.12 3.43 28.15
N LEU A 56 2.35 4.73 28.00
CA LEU A 56 2.75 5.59 29.13
C LEU A 56 1.68 5.69 30.21
N ASN A 57 0.39 5.61 29.85
CA ASN A 57 -0.73 5.72 30.76
C ASN A 57 -1.25 4.37 31.31
N LYS A 58 -0.61 3.24 30.99
CA LYS A 58 -0.96 1.93 31.57
C LYS A 58 -0.76 1.91 33.06
N LYS A 59 -1.72 1.33 33.79
CA LYS A 59 -1.59 1.10 35.22
C LYS A 59 -0.43 0.14 35.51
N VAL A 60 0.54 0.60 36.27
CA VAL A 60 1.61 -0.25 36.83
C VAL A 60 1.04 -1.08 37.95
N LEU A 61 1.11 -2.42 37.80
CA LEU A 61 0.62 -3.38 38.80
C LEU A 61 1.67 -3.69 39.86
N GLU A 62 2.95 -3.65 39.45
CA GLU A 62 4.11 -3.91 40.29
C GLU A 62 5.34 -3.27 39.66
N SER A 63 6.26 -2.74 40.49
CA SER A 63 7.55 -2.21 40.00
C SER A 63 8.70 -2.67 40.87
N ARG A 64 9.89 -2.74 40.28
CA ARG A 64 11.18 -2.98 40.95
C ARG A 64 12.20 -2.02 40.35
N VAL A 65 12.78 -1.17 41.18
CA VAL A 65 13.93 -0.35 40.77
C VAL A 65 15.14 -1.25 40.54
N LEU A 66 15.73 -1.18 39.36
CA LEU A 66 16.96 -1.85 38.98
C LEU A 66 18.19 -1.01 39.28
N ASP A 67 18.06 0.30 39.03
CA ASP A 67 19.14 1.24 39.25
C ASP A 67 18.57 2.67 39.47
N SER A 68 19.04 3.34 40.50
CA SER A 68 18.69 4.71 40.86
C SER A 68 19.75 5.74 40.41
N MET A 69 20.75 5.30 39.66
CA MET A 69 21.86 6.11 39.12
C MET A 69 22.66 6.90 40.18
N GLU A 70 22.69 6.40 41.42
CA GLU A 70 23.52 6.99 42.50
C GLU A 70 24.96 6.44 42.52
N ASP A 71 25.20 5.33 41.80
CA ASP A 71 26.51 4.67 41.68
C ASP A 71 26.66 4.09 40.26
N LEU A 72 27.82 4.24 39.64
CA LEU A 72 28.14 3.71 38.31
C LEU A 72 28.94 2.41 38.30
N SER A 73 29.15 1.77 39.44
CA SER A 73 30.04 0.61 39.55
C SER A 73 29.57 -0.60 38.72
N ALA A 74 28.27 -0.68 38.42
CA ALA A 74 27.68 -1.75 37.60
C ALA A 74 27.52 -1.34 36.12
N TRP A 75 27.98 -0.17 35.76
CA TRP A 75 27.91 0.35 34.39
C TRP A 75 29.27 0.28 33.69
N SER A 76 29.26 0.15 32.37
CA SER A 76 30.42 0.35 31.52
C SER A 76 30.03 1.21 30.33
N PHE A 77 30.99 1.91 29.75
CA PHE A 77 30.77 2.86 28.64
C PHE A 77 31.72 2.58 27.49
N THR A 78 31.22 2.70 26.26
CA THR A 78 32.00 2.69 25.02
C THR A 78 31.54 3.79 24.09
N GLY A 79 32.44 4.31 23.26
CA GLY A 79 32.16 5.38 22.30
C GLY A 79 33.01 6.65 22.51
N ALA A 80 32.89 7.62 21.60
CA ALA A 80 33.65 8.87 21.60
C ALA A 80 33.08 9.88 22.64
N GLY A 81 33.25 9.61 23.92
CA GLY A 81 32.73 10.45 25.00
C GLY A 81 33.09 9.94 26.38
N GLU A 82 32.40 10.43 27.39
CA GLU A 82 32.55 10.05 28.78
C GLU A 82 31.21 9.75 29.46
N MET A 83 31.25 8.92 30.49
CA MET A 83 30.13 8.60 31.34
C MET A 83 30.45 8.99 32.78
N THR A 84 29.63 9.83 33.41
CA THR A 84 29.84 10.36 34.74
C THR A 84 28.52 10.43 35.54
N LEU A 85 28.62 10.69 36.86
CA LEU A 85 27.45 11.13 37.64
C LEU A 85 27.29 12.65 37.51
N THR A 86 26.05 13.10 37.51
CA THR A 86 25.71 14.55 37.56
C THR A 86 24.61 14.87 38.53
N GLU A 87 24.72 16.03 39.16
CA GLU A 87 23.64 16.64 40.00
C GLU A 87 22.85 17.71 39.23
N VAL A 88 23.22 18.02 38.00
CA VAL A 88 22.59 19.09 37.20
C VAL A 88 21.14 18.76 36.84
N HIS A 89 20.89 17.56 36.42
CA HIS A 89 19.55 17.01 36.20
C HIS A 89 19.49 15.67 36.93
N ALA A 90 18.64 15.55 37.92
CA ALA A 90 18.29 14.29 38.59
C ALA A 90 16.76 14.19 38.58
N LYS A 91 16.25 13.03 38.16
CA LYS A 91 14.80 12.74 38.12
C LYS A 91 14.34 12.24 39.48
N ASP A 92 15.15 11.41 40.11
CA ASP A 92 14.97 10.86 41.45
C ASP A 92 16.32 10.84 42.18
N GLY A 93 16.33 10.90 43.52
CA GLY A 93 17.57 10.91 44.25
C GLY A 93 18.40 12.20 44.08
N ARG A 94 19.72 12.05 44.06
CA ARG A 94 20.68 13.18 44.01
C ARG A 94 21.40 13.26 42.65
N HIS A 95 21.62 12.12 41.99
CA HIS A 95 22.40 12.00 40.78
C HIS A 95 21.60 11.39 39.65
N SER A 96 22.07 11.58 38.42
CA SER A 96 21.74 10.82 37.24
C SER A 96 23.02 10.37 36.53
N LEU A 97 22.94 9.36 35.68
CA LEU A 97 24.00 8.95 34.78
C LEU A 97 24.07 9.93 33.60
N ARG A 98 25.21 10.60 33.42
CA ARG A 98 25.45 11.52 32.28
C ARG A 98 26.37 10.86 31.25
N ILE A 99 25.91 10.79 30.03
CA ILE A 99 26.72 10.55 28.84
C ILE A 99 26.99 11.89 28.17
N ARG A 100 28.26 12.19 27.90
CA ARG A 100 28.66 13.42 27.25
C ARG A 100 29.65 13.14 26.12
N SER A 101 29.38 13.71 24.95
CA SER A 101 30.33 13.76 23.83
C SER A 101 30.55 15.20 23.39
N THR A 102 31.80 15.55 23.14
CA THR A 102 32.20 16.84 22.54
C THR A 102 32.19 16.78 21.01
N SER A 103 31.91 15.62 20.45
CA SER A 103 31.78 15.40 19.02
C SER A 103 30.33 15.01 18.70
N ASN A 104 29.72 15.72 17.78
CA ASN A 104 28.49 15.28 17.13
C ASN A 104 28.80 14.43 15.88
N VAL A 105 30.06 14.11 15.65
CA VAL A 105 30.56 13.47 14.43
C VAL A 105 31.13 12.11 14.76
N ALA A 106 30.63 11.08 14.11
CA ALA A 106 31.36 9.84 13.96
C ALA A 106 32.65 10.13 13.18
N GLN A 107 33.82 9.83 13.77
CA GLN A 107 35.07 10.01 13.09
C GLN A 107 35.16 9.07 11.88
N VAL A 108 35.43 9.65 10.70
CA VAL A 108 35.42 8.94 9.43
C VAL A 108 36.78 8.32 9.14
N ASP A 109 37.34 7.55 10.04
CA ASP A 109 38.51 6.74 9.73
C ASP A 109 38.04 5.31 9.41
N GLY A 110 38.08 4.96 8.13
CA GLY A 110 37.94 3.58 7.68
C GLY A 110 36.55 3.09 7.35
N GLY A 111 35.54 3.94 7.09
CA GLY A 111 34.28 3.54 6.45
C GLY A 111 33.16 3.07 7.39
N GLY A 112 33.26 3.28 8.68
CA GLY A 112 32.13 3.07 9.63
C GLY A 112 31.08 4.17 9.46
N GLU A 113 29.83 3.77 9.15
CA GLU A 113 28.72 4.74 8.96
C GLU A 113 28.09 5.22 10.28
N TRP A 114 28.39 4.55 11.39
CA TRP A 114 27.72 4.74 12.68
C TRP A 114 28.76 4.74 13.80
N GLU A 115 28.66 5.67 14.72
CA GLU A 115 29.39 5.65 15.98
C GLU A 115 28.38 5.85 17.11
N ASP A 116 28.30 4.84 17.99
CA ASP A 116 27.35 4.84 19.09
C ASP A 116 28.04 5.19 20.41
N LEU A 117 27.37 6.01 21.20
CA LEU A 117 27.66 6.17 22.62
C LEU A 117 26.84 5.12 23.37
N VAL A 118 27.48 4.15 23.99
CA VAL A 118 26.78 3.02 24.62
C VAL A 118 27.12 2.93 26.10
N ALA A 119 26.12 3.07 26.96
CA ALA A 119 26.18 2.75 28.39
C ALA A 119 25.50 1.40 28.64
N THR A 120 26.26 0.43 29.15
CA THR A 120 25.79 -0.91 29.44
C THR A 120 25.64 -1.13 30.95
N ARG A 121 24.42 -1.41 31.41
CA ARG A 121 24.13 -1.92 32.76
C ARG A 121 24.29 -3.44 32.77
N LYS A 122 25.23 -3.95 33.57
CA LYS A 122 25.50 -5.39 33.69
C LYS A 122 24.65 -6.04 34.81
N PHE A 123 24.20 -7.28 34.54
CA PHE A 123 23.45 -8.10 35.48
C PHE A 123 24.11 -9.48 35.60
N ALA A 124 23.91 -10.16 36.73
CA ALA A 124 24.52 -11.45 36.99
C ALA A 124 23.73 -12.65 36.44
N GLY A 125 22.91 -12.48 35.43
CA GLY A 125 22.00 -13.51 34.91
C GLY A 125 20.71 -13.57 35.73
N GLU A 126 19.98 -12.45 35.77
CA GLU A 126 18.73 -12.31 36.49
C GLU A 126 17.53 -12.84 35.72
N ASP A 127 16.59 -13.49 36.40
CA ASP A 127 15.27 -13.83 35.86
C ASP A 127 14.31 -12.64 36.01
N TRP A 128 13.88 -12.09 34.86
CA TRP A 128 12.91 -10.98 34.77
C TRP A 128 11.51 -11.46 34.32
N SER A 129 11.24 -12.75 34.25
CA SER A 129 9.98 -13.32 33.73
C SER A 129 8.73 -12.80 34.46
N ARG A 130 8.84 -12.39 35.73
CA ARG A 130 7.77 -11.78 36.54
C ARG A 130 7.33 -10.41 36.01
N TYR A 131 8.20 -9.67 35.34
CA TYR A 131 7.99 -8.34 34.82
C TYR A 131 7.90 -8.36 33.29
N ASN A 132 7.21 -7.42 32.72
CA ASN A 132 6.98 -7.39 31.26
C ASN A 132 7.18 -6.00 30.64
N ARG A 133 7.73 -5.05 31.40
CA ARG A 133 8.05 -3.70 30.90
C ARG A 133 9.30 -3.15 31.56
N ILE A 134 10.19 -2.56 30.74
CA ILE A 134 11.29 -1.70 31.15
C ILE A 134 10.80 -0.25 31.15
N SER A 135 11.20 0.55 32.15
CA SER A 135 10.95 1.99 32.21
C SER A 135 12.21 2.72 32.66
N LEU A 136 12.55 3.84 32.02
CA LEU A 136 13.63 4.73 32.44
C LEU A 136 13.29 6.17 32.01
N TRP A 137 14.04 7.14 32.54
CA TRP A 137 13.92 8.55 32.20
C TRP A 137 15.18 9.02 31.49
N VAL A 138 15.00 9.85 30.44
CA VAL A 138 16.08 10.42 29.64
C VAL A 138 15.86 11.94 29.49
N TYR A 139 16.89 12.74 29.80
CA TYR A 139 16.94 14.16 29.55
C TYR A 139 18.02 14.45 28.51
N PRO A 140 17.69 14.74 27.26
CA PRO A 140 18.64 15.12 26.24
C PRO A 140 18.92 16.62 26.25
N ASP A 141 20.16 16.99 26.02
CA ASP A 141 20.62 18.32 25.64
C ASP A 141 21.58 18.15 24.44
N VAL A 142 20.99 18.19 23.25
CA VAL A 142 21.66 17.90 21.99
C VAL A 142 21.44 19.07 21.04
N VAL A 143 22.53 19.61 20.51
CA VAL A 143 22.52 20.73 19.58
C VAL A 143 22.62 20.23 18.13
N GLY A 144 21.90 20.87 17.23
CA GLY A 144 22.02 20.64 15.78
C GLY A 144 21.38 19.39 15.21
N ALA A 145 20.69 18.57 16.02
CA ALA A 145 19.90 17.43 15.52
C ALA A 145 18.42 17.81 15.39
N PRO A 146 17.78 17.69 14.22
CA PRO A 146 16.36 17.97 14.04
C PRO A 146 15.45 16.95 14.75
N ALA A 147 15.92 15.70 14.85
CA ALA A 147 15.30 14.65 15.65
C ALA A 147 16.35 14.00 16.56
N ILE A 148 15.99 13.72 17.80
CA ILE A 148 16.84 13.06 18.80
C ILE A 148 16.22 11.72 19.08
N SER A 149 16.98 10.63 18.95
CA SER A 149 16.51 9.28 19.25
C SER A 149 17.55 8.49 20.02
N CYS A 150 17.09 7.62 20.92
CA CYS A 150 17.94 6.64 21.61
C CYS A 150 17.51 5.22 21.29
N SER A 151 18.32 4.26 21.73
CA SER A 151 18.06 2.85 21.55
C SER A 151 18.28 2.10 22.87
N LEU A 152 17.53 0.99 23.06
CA LEU A 152 17.73 0.03 24.13
C LEU A 152 18.02 -1.34 23.55
N THR A 153 18.97 -2.09 24.14
CA THR A 153 19.25 -3.49 23.77
C THR A 153 19.24 -4.37 25.01
N LEU A 154 18.34 -5.36 25.01
CA LEU A 154 18.26 -6.36 26.07
C LEU A 154 19.17 -7.55 25.75
N HIS A 155 20.03 -7.91 26.69
CA HIS A 155 20.90 -9.08 26.58
C HIS A 155 20.37 -10.20 27.46
N ASN A 156 20.00 -11.33 26.86
CA ASN A 156 19.59 -12.55 27.55
C ASN A 156 20.46 -13.73 27.09
N ASP A 157 20.92 -14.53 28.03
CA ASP A 157 21.74 -15.74 27.80
C ASP A 157 21.02 -17.02 28.28
N GLY A 158 19.68 -16.96 28.41
CA GLY A 158 18.87 -18.07 28.92
C GLY A 158 18.31 -18.98 27.84
N SER A 159 16.99 -19.20 27.87
CA SER A 159 16.25 -20.07 26.94
C SER A 159 16.41 -19.64 25.47
N HIS A 160 16.41 -18.36 25.23
CA HIS A 160 16.70 -17.76 23.93
C HIS A 160 17.72 -16.63 24.08
N LYS A 161 18.73 -16.63 23.23
CA LYS A 161 19.78 -15.61 23.27
C LYS A 161 19.31 -14.33 22.60
N LEU A 162 19.37 -13.20 23.32
CA LEU A 162 19.06 -11.88 22.83
C LEU A 162 20.29 -10.94 22.89
N PRO A 163 20.44 -9.97 21.97
CA PRO A 163 19.64 -9.85 20.75
C PRO A 163 19.89 -11.02 19.79
N ASP A 164 18.85 -11.41 19.04
CA ASP A 164 18.95 -12.52 18.10
C ASP A 164 19.18 -12.02 16.65
N ARG A 165 19.18 -12.98 15.70
CA ARG A 165 19.35 -12.70 14.27
C ARG A 165 18.18 -11.93 13.64
N TYR A 166 17.03 -11.92 14.29
CA TYR A 166 15.83 -11.21 13.86
C TYR A 166 15.65 -9.85 14.54
N ASN A 167 16.70 -9.37 15.24
CA ASN A 167 16.68 -8.16 16.05
C ASN A 167 15.69 -8.18 17.22
N GLU A 168 15.19 -9.35 17.61
CA GLU A 168 14.50 -9.43 18.90
C GLU A 168 15.47 -9.03 20.02
N GLY A 169 14.98 -8.28 20.99
CA GLY A 169 15.80 -7.67 22.03
C GLY A 169 16.40 -6.31 21.71
N ARG A 170 16.07 -5.70 20.55
CA ARG A 170 16.46 -4.32 20.17
C ARG A 170 15.24 -3.42 20.08
N HIS A 171 15.30 -2.27 20.72
CA HIS A 171 14.29 -1.21 20.65
C HIS A 171 14.99 0.08 20.23
N GLU A 172 14.82 0.48 19.00
CA GLU A 172 15.58 1.53 18.32
C GLU A 172 14.70 2.73 17.98
N SER A 173 15.31 3.85 17.61
CA SER A 173 14.59 5.06 17.14
C SER A 173 13.53 5.60 18.12
N ILE A 174 13.81 5.53 19.43
CA ILE A 174 12.95 6.09 20.48
C ILE A 174 13.12 7.61 20.46
N ILE A 175 12.13 8.33 19.96
CA ILE A 175 12.20 9.80 19.79
C ILE A 175 12.09 10.51 21.12
N LEU A 176 13.00 11.45 21.37
CA LEU A 176 13.10 12.24 22.59
C LEU A 176 12.83 13.73 22.31
N LYS A 177 12.17 14.39 23.24
CA LYS A 177 12.01 15.84 23.27
C LYS A 177 13.19 16.47 23.98
N ASN A 178 13.90 17.40 23.30
CA ASN A 178 15.08 18.07 23.84
C ASN A 178 14.76 18.95 25.05
N HIS A 179 15.72 19.11 25.96
CA HIS A 179 15.66 19.93 27.15
C HIS A 179 14.52 19.62 28.13
N MET A 180 14.08 18.37 28.19
CA MET A 180 13.10 17.89 29.15
C MET A 180 13.24 16.41 29.47
N TRP A 181 12.75 15.97 30.62
CA TRP A 181 12.66 14.59 30.98
C TRP A 181 11.63 13.86 30.12
N ASN A 182 12.06 12.81 29.44
CA ASN A 182 11.21 11.88 28.68
C ASN A 182 11.13 10.55 29.43
N GLN A 183 9.93 10.06 29.67
CA GLN A 183 9.77 8.67 30.12
C GLN A 183 9.82 7.75 28.92
N VAL A 184 10.76 6.81 28.92
CA VAL A 184 10.89 5.75 27.94
C VAL A 184 10.31 4.47 28.55
N VAL A 185 9.41 3.81 27.84
CA VAL A 185 8.85 2.52 28.25
C VAL A 185 8.95 1.53 27.10
N TRP A 186 9.33 0.30 27.41
CA TRP A 186 9.41 -0.77 26.47
C TRP A 186 8.77 -2.05 27.03
N GLU A 187 7.68 -2.54 26.39
CA GLU A 187 7.06 -3.80 26.78
C GLU A 187 7.84 -4.96 26.18
N ILE A 188 8.36 -5.81 27.07
CA ILE A 188 9.21 -6.96 26.77
C ILE A 188 8.49 -8.30 26.97
N ALA A 189 7.14 -8.29 26.99
CA ALA A 189 6.34 -9.49 27.22
C ALA A 189 6.68 -10.65 26.25
N PRO A 190 6.85 -10.41 24.93
CA PRO A 190 7.13 -11.47 23.97
C PRO A 190 8.58 -11.99 24.01
N LEU A 191 9.48 -11.29 24.72
CA LEU A 191 10.91 -11.60 24.74
C LEU A 191 11.24 -12.59 25.86
N ASP A 192 12.12 -13.56 25.59
CA ASP A 192 12.74 -14.39 26.60
C ASP A 192 13.67 -13.53 27.48
N ARG A 193 13.52 -13.69 28.81
CA ARG A 193 14.22 -12.88 29.82
C ARG A 193 14.47 -13.63 31.13
N ASP A 194 14.70 -14.91 30.95
CA ASP A 194 14.94 -15.86 32.07
C ASP A 194 16.37 -15.79 32.62
N ARG A 195 17.32 -15.19 31.89
CA ARG A 195 18.71 -15.01 32.29
C ARG A 195 19.31 -13.73 31.71
N VAL A 196 18.81 -12.59 32.16
CA VAL A 196 19.26 -11.29 31.67
C VAL A 196 20.67 -10.96 32.16
N THR A 197 21.57 -10.64 31.26
CA THR A 197 22.99 -10.32 31.52
C THR A 197 23.34 -8.85 31.31
N GLY A 198 22.51 -8.09 30.60
CA GLY A 198 22.76 -6.68 30.36
C GLY A 198 21.57 -5.94 29.77
N LEU A 199 21.63 -4.61 29.88
CA LEU A 199 20.79 -3.67 29.16
C LEU A 199 21.67 -2.52 28.68
N ASP A 200 21.68 -2.29 27.37
CA ASP A 200 22.36 -1.13 26.78
C ASP A 200 21.37 0.04 26.63
N PHE A 201 21.85 1.23 26.96
CA PHE A 201 21.29 2.50 26.49
C PHE A 201 22.28 3.09 25.47
N ALA A 202 21.83 3.39 24.27
CA ALA A 202 22.69 3.86 23.21
C ALA A 202 22.12 5.12 22.53
N TYR A 203 23.03 5.95 22.03
CA TYR A 203 22.75 7.10 21.17
C TYR A 203 23.71 7.09 19.98
N SER A 204 23.19 7.09 18.76
CA SER A 204 23.99 7.15 17.54
C SER A 204 24.34 8.59 17.18
N LEU A 205 25.62 8.90 17.16
CA LEU A 205 26.11 10.21 16.73
C LEU A 205 25.80 10.45 15.25
N PRO A 206 25.17 11.57 14.88
CA PRO A 206 25.00 11.94 13.48
C PRO A 206 26.37 12.28 12.88
N LYS A 207 26.64 11.83 11.65
CA LYS A 207 27.83 12.27 10.88
C LYS A 207 27.59 13.68 10.31
N LYS A 208 27.39 14.64 11.19
CA LYS A 208 27.32 16.06 10.84
C LYS A 208 28.61 16.73 11.31
N PHE A 209 29.23 17.57 10.50
CA PHE A 209 30.35 18.36 10.95
C PHE A 209 29.89 19.32 12.05
N PRO A 210 30.49 19.27 13.23
CA PRO A 210 30.02 20.06 14.35
C PRO A 210 30.34 21.53 14.14
N ASP A 211 29.44 22.40 14.57
CA ASP A 211 29.80 23.77 14.83
C ASP A 211 30.65 23.84 16.10
N PRO A 212 31.60 24.77 16.18
CA PRO A 212 32.42 24.92 17.37
C PRO A 212 31.58 25.11 18.64
N GLY A 213 31.74 24.18 19.60
CA GLY A 213 30.97 24.19 20.87
C GLY A 213 29.76 23.27 20.91
N ASP A 214 29.40 22.60 19.85
CA ASP A 214 28.34 21.58 19.85
C ASP A 214 28.69 20.44 20.80
N GLN A 215 27.71 20.00 21.58
CA GLN A 215 27.84 18.89 22.51
C GLN A 215 26.59 18.00 22.44
N THR A 216 26.79 16.71 22.68
CA THR A 216 25.73 15.74 22.97
C THR A 216 25.76 15.43 24.46
N ILE A 217 24.70 15.71 25.18
CA ILE A 217 24.51 15.35 26.59
C ILE A 217 23.21 14.59 26.72
N LEU A 218 23.28 13.43 27.37
CA LEU A 218 22.13 12.61 27.73
C LEU A 218 22.21 12.24 29.20
N ASP A 219 21.25 12.68 29.99
CA ASP A 219 21.15 12.28 31.40
C ASP A 219 20.09 11.19 31.50
N VAL A 220 20.44 10.05 32.10
CA VAL A 220 19.60 8.85 32.23
C VAL A 220 19.37 8.60 33.72
N ASP A 221 18.13 8.28 34.10
CA ASP A 221 17.79 8.10 35.49
C ASP A 221 16.67 7.05 35.69
N GLN A 222 16.58 6.51 36.90
CA GLN A 222 15.48 5.70 37.43
C GLN A 222 15.10 4.50 36.50
N LEU A 223 16.02 3.56 36.33
CA LEU A 223 15.75 2.33 35.59
C LEU A 223 14.91 1.37 36.43
N GLU A 224 13.75 0.97 35.90
CA GLU A 224 12.80 0.08 36.57
C GLU A 224 12.34 -1.08 35.70
N LEU A 225 12.04 -2.20 36.33
CA LEU A 225 11.16 -3.25 35.79
C LEU A 225 9.73 -3.02 36.27
N GLN A 226 8.78 -3.18 35.39
CA GLN A 226 7.36 -2.99 35.73
C GLN A 226 6.55 -4.17 35.22
N ARG A 227 5.44 -4.48 35.89
CA ARG A 227 4.41 -5.39 35.42
C ARG A 227 3.17 -4.58 35.07
N VAL A 228 2.71 -4.73 33.83
CA VAL A 228 1.51 -4.10 33.28
C VAL A 228 0.63 -5.15 32.62
N VAL A 229 -0.56 -4.79 32.17
CA VAL A 229 -1.32 -5.59 31.20
C VAL A 229 -0.66 -5.39 29.83
N ALA A 230 0.03 -6.43 29.36
CA ALA A 230 0.76 -6.37 28.09
C ALA A 230 -0.18 -6.26 26.90
N ASP A 231 0.30 -5.66 25.81
CA ASP A 231 -0.41 -5.68 24.54
C ASP A 231 -0.42 -7.10 23.94
N HIS A 232 -1.47 -7.38 23.18
CA HIS A 232 -1.54 -8.53 22.29
C HIS A 232 -0.72 -8.22 21.04
N VAL A 233 0.30 -9.01 20.74
CA VAL A 233 1.29 -8.70 19.69
C VAL A 233 1.58 -9.87 18.74
N GLU A 234 0.93 -11.03 18.95
CA GLU A 234 1.23 -12.25 18.20
C GLU A 234 -0.03 -13.10 18.00
N GLY A 235 -0.15 -13.73 16.84
CA GLY A 235 -1.22 -14.67 16.50
C GLY A 235 -2.42 -14.04 15.81
N TRP A 236 -3.39 -14.91 15.50
CA TRP A 236 -4.57 -14.55 14.70
C TRP A 236 -5.79 -14.12 15.52
N ASP A 237 -5.81 -14.37 16.80
CA ASP A 237 -6.89 -13.93 17.69
C ASP A 237 -6.90 -12.41 17.82
N VAL A 238 -8.08 -11.80 17.85
CA VAL A 238 -8.18 -10.35 18.09
C VAL A 238 -7.77 -10.05 19.53
N ALA A 239 -7.08 -8.93 19.71
CA ALA A 239 -6.66 -8.43 21.02
C ALA A 239 -7.83 -8.45 22.03
N PRO A 240 -7.64 -9.00 23.25
CA PRO A 240 -8.72 -9.19 24.21
C PRO A 240 -9.53 -7.91 24.50
N GLY A 241 -10.85 -8.05 24.47
CA GLY A 241 -11.77 -6.94 24.72
C GLY A 241 -11.86 -5.91 23.58
N LYS A 242 -11.24 -6.16 22.43
CA LYS A 242 -11.31 -5.30 21.24
C LYS A 242 -12.19 -5.90 20.14
N ILE A 243 -12.61 -5.03 19.24
CA ILE A 243 -13.20 -5.35 17.94
C ILE A 243 -12.26 -4.78 16.88
N ALA A 244 -11.76 -5.61 15.99
CA ALA A 244 -10.95 -5.20 14.85
C ALA A 244 -11.86 -4.69 13.72
N PHE A 245 -11.57 -3.52 13.18
CA PHE A 245 -12.34 -2.86 12.11
C PHE A 245 -11.44 -1.87 11.36
N SER A 246 -11.84 -1.43 10.17
CA SER A 246 -11.11 -0.39 9.42
C SER A 246 -11.23 0.96 10.12
N HIS A 247 -10.13 1.50 10.60
CA HIS A 247 -10.10 2.80 11.29
C HIS A 247 -10.32 3.97 10.32
N SER A 248 -9.89 3.86 9.06
CA SER A 248 -10.17 4.84 8.01
C SER A 248 -11.65 4.86 7.62
N GLY A 249 -12.33 3.73 7.80
CA GLY A 249 -13.74 3.55 7.44
C GLY A 249 -13.93 2.68 6.20
N TYR A 250 -15.08 2.85 5.54
CA TYR A 250 -15.54 1.98 4.46
C TYR A 250 -16.21 2.79 3.36
N THR A 251 -16.07 2.38 2.10
CA THR A 251 -16.87 2.92 1.02
C THR A 251 -18.32 2.47 1.13
N ARG A 252 -19.24 3.19 0.47
CA ARG A 252 -20.68 2.95 0.63
C ARG A 252 -21.11 1.58 0.14
N GLY A 253 -20.56 1.11 -0.97
CA GLY A 253 -20.96 -0.13 -1.64
C GLY A 253 -20.16 -1.36 -1.21
N SER A 254 -18.97 -1.20 -0.58
CA SER A 254 -18.12 -2.33 -0.16
C SER A 254 -18.78 -3.22 0.87
N SER A 255 -18.28 -4.44 1.02
CA SER A 255 -18.57 -5.26 2.19
C SER A 255 -17.96 -4.59 3.42
N LYS A 256 -18.67 -4.67 4.56
CA LYS A 256 -18.26 -4.05 5.82
C LYS A 256 -18.37 -5.04 6.93
N SER A 257 -17.25 -5.42 7.50
CA SER A 257 -17.21 -6.33 8.64
C SER A 257 -16.22 -5.88 9.70
N ALA A 258 -16.51 -6.28 10.92
CA ALA A 258 -15.58 -6.21 12.02
C ALA A 258 -15.42 -7.60 12.65
N ILE A 259 -14.31 -7.85 13.31
CA ILE A 259 -13.92 -9.18 13.81
C ILE A 259 -13.62 -9.07 15.30
N ALA A 260 -14.03 -10.09 16.06
CA ALA A 260 -13.67 -10.26 17.46
C ALA A 260 -13.47 -11.75 17.80
N THR A 261 -12.95 -12.06 18.99
CA THR A 261 -12.73 -13.43 19.43
C THR A 261 -13.28 -13.74 20.83
N ASP A 262 -13.57 -12.72 21.64
CA ASP A 262 -13.95 -12.88 23.05
C ASP A 262 -15.21 -12.12 23.49
N LEU A 263 -16.05 -11.67 22.52
CA LEU A 263 -17.30 -10.99 22.85
C LEU A 263 -18.27 -11.92 23.56
N THR A 264 -18.86 -11.45 24.65
CA THR A 264 -19.97 -12.14 25.35
C THR A 264 -21.33 -11.80 24.78
N ALA A 265 -21.43 -10.70 24.04
CA ALA A 265 -22.65 -10.24 23.40
C ALA A 265 -23.08 -11.18 22.27
N ARG A 266 -24.39 -11.41 22.15
CA ARG A 266 -24.99 -12.19 21.05
C ARG A 266 -25.47 -11.32 19.90
N GLU A 267 -25.57 -10.01 20.11
CA GLU A 267 -26.00 -9.01 19.15
C GLU A 267 -25.04 -7.83 19.19
N PHE A 268 -24.94 -7.13 18.07
CA PHE A 268 -24.22 -5.86 17.96
C PHE A 268 -25.13 -4.81 17.30
N SER A 269 -24.81 -3.54 17.55
CA SER A 269 -25.48 -2.42 16.89
C SER A 269 -24.46 -1.49 16.28
N VAL A 270 -24.76 -0.98 15.08
CA VAL A 270 -24.09 0.16 14.47
C VAL A 270 -24.85 1.42 14.85
N ILE A 271 -24.17 2.35 15.48
CA ILE A 271 -24.76 3.58 16.04
C ILE A 271 -24.23 4.78 15.26
N ASP A 272 -25.14 5.55 14.69
CA ASP A 272 -24.81 6.84 14.09
C ASP A 272 -24.46 7.86 15.19
N GLN A 273 -23.29 8.47 15.08
CA GLN A 273 -22.78 9.37 16.12
C GLN A 273 -23.49 10.72 16.16
N GLN A 274 -24.04 11.18 15.05
CA GLN A 274 -24.73 12.45 14.99
C GLN A 274 -26.10 12.37 15.69
N THR A 275 -26.80 11.27 15.46
CA THR A 275 -28.15 11.04 16.01
C THR A 275 -28.15 10.26 17.31
N ALA A 276 -27.06 9.57 17.63
CA ALA A 276 -26.90 8.62 18.72
C ALA A 276 -27.91 7.44 18.63
N GLN A 277 -28.42 7.12 17.45
CA GLN A 277 -29.39 6.05 17.23
C GLN A 277 -28.71 4.84 16.57
N ALA A 278 -29.17 3.65 16.92
CA ALA A 278 -28.81 2.43 16.22
C ALA A 278 -29.46 2.42 14.84
N VAL A 279 -28.64 2.39 13.79
CA VAL A 279 -29.08 2.29 12.39
C VAL A 279 -29.15 0.83 11.94
N LEU A 280 -28.47 -0.06 12.64
CA LEU A 280 -28.49 -1.50 12.40
C LEU A 280 -28.34 -2.22 13.75
N THR A 281 -29.07 -3.32 13.94
CA THR A 281 -28.85 -4.28 15.01
C THR A 281 -28.97 -5.68 14.43
N LYS A 282 -27.94 -6.50 14.59
CA LYS A 282 -27.84 -7.86 14.05
C LYS A 282 -27.22 -8.83 15.08
N PRO A 283 -27.48 -10.15 14.93
CA PRO A 283 -26.76 -11.16 15.67
C PRO A 283 -25.26 -11.11 15.34
N VAL A 284 -24.41 -11.42 16.33
CA VAL A 284 -22.99 -11.70 16.13
C VAL A 284 -22.85 -13.08 15.51
N GLU A 285 -22.31 -13.15 14.31
CA GLU A 285 -22.10 -14.40 13.59
C GLU A 285 -20.88 -15.13 14.12
N GLN A 286 -21.03 -16.43 14.44
CA GLN A 286 -19.92 -17.29 14.89
C GLN A 286 -19.38 -18.07 13.70
N THR A 287 -18.08 -17.97 13.45
CA THR A 287 -17.41 -18.74 12.40
C THR A 287 -16.25 -19.53 12.96
N THR A 288 -15.94 -20.68 12.35
CA THR A 288 -14.78 -21.49 12.68
C THR A 288 -13.98 -21.72 11.40
N THR A 289 -12.72 -21.32 11.42
CA THR A 289 -11.79 -21.43 10.29
C THR A 289 -10.56 -22.23 10.72
N PRO A 290 -9.65 -22.57 9.82
CA PRO A 290 -8.37 -23.17 10.19
C PRO A 290 -7.54 -22.29 11.16
N LEU A 291 -7.73 -20.98 11.16
CA LEU A 291 -7.04 -20.04 12.05
C LEU A 291 -7.59 -20.03 13.48
N GLY A 292 -8.84 -20.44 13.68
CA GLY A 292 -9.49 -20.38 15.00
C GLY A 292 -11.00 -20.15 14.94
N LYS A 293 -11.55 -19.68 16.08
CA LYS A 293 -12.96 -19.34 16.23
C LYS A 293 -13.11 -17.82 16.30
N TYR A 294 -13.97 -17.27 15.48
CA TYR A 294 -14.16 -15.83 15.34
C TYR A 294 -15.63 -15.45 15.47
N GLN A 295 -15.82 -14.20 15.76
CA GLN A 295 -17.08 -13.50 15.81
C GLN A 295 -17.05 -12.42 14.73
N VAL A 296 -17.92 -12.55 13.72
CA VAL A 296 -18.02 -11.61 12.59
C VAL A 296 -19.24 -10.72 12.79
N LEU A 297 -19.04 -9.44 12.68
CA LEU A 297 -20.02 -8.39 12.78
C LEU A 297 -20.20 -7.78 11.39
N ASP A 298 -21.08 -8.35 10.57
CA ASP A 298 -21.37 -7.87 9.23
C ASP A 298 -22.39 -6.73 9.27
N PHE A 299 -21.98 -5.55 8.78
CA PHE A 299 -22.83 -4.36 8.66
C PHE A 299 -22.81 -3.76 7.24
N SER A 300 -22.61 -4.59 6.23
CA SER A 300 -22.58 -4.19 4.81
C SER A 300 -23.83 -3.46 4.34
N GLU A 301 -24.96 -3.62 5.05
CA GLU A 301 -26.24 -2.96 4.77
C GLU A 301 -26.21 -1.45 5.10
N VAL A 302 -25.29 -1.00 5.99
CA VAL A 302 -25.17 0.42 6.33
C VAL A 302 -24.42 1.13 5.21
N ARG A 303 -25.16 1.93 4.42
CA ARG A 303 -24.65 2.60 3.21
C ARG A 303 -24.74 4.13 3.28
N GLU A 304 -25.46 4.65 4.25
CA GLU A 304 -25.61 6.11 4.40
C GLU A 304 -24.30 6.72 4.86
N PRO A 305 -23.86 7.83 4.22
CA PRO A 305 -22.65 8.53 4.65
C PRO A 305 -22.77 9.05 6.07
N GLY A 306 -21.76 8.81 6.91
CA GLY A 306 -21.80 9.24 8.30
C GLY A 306 -20.58 8.77 9.11
N ALA A 307 -20.59 9.16 10.38
CA ALA A 307 -19.65 8.68 11.39
C ALA A 307 -20.36 7.70 12.32
N TYR A 308 -19.77 6.54 12.53
CA TYR A 308 -20.41 5.42 13.22
C TYR A 308 -19.50 4.82 14.30
N VAL A 309 -20.12 4.13 15.25
CA VAL A 309 -19.44 3.23 16.20
C VAL A 309 -20.16 1.89 16.23
N ILE A 310 -19.46 0.81 16.53
CA ILE A 310 -20.03 -0.51 16.77
C ILE A 310 -20.09 -0.75 18.26
N LYS A 311 -21.26 -1.18 18.76
CA LYS A 311 -21.49 -1.57 20.15
C LYS A 311 -21.91 -3.03 20.21
N ALA A 312 -21.17 -3.83 21.01
CA ALA A 312 -21.49 -5.22 21.30
C ALA A 312 -21.38 -5.46 22.81
N GLY A 313 -22.53 -5.48 23.50
CA GLY A 313 -22.57 -5.50 24.97
C GLY A 313 -21.90 -4.29 25.59
N ASP A 314 -20.86 -4.52 26.38
CA ASP A 314 -20.06 -3.46 27.03
C ASP A 314 -18.92 -2.96 26.13
N THR A 315 -18.60 -3.65 25.04
CA THR A 315 -17.56 -3.25 24.09
C THR A 315 -18.10 -2.22 23.11
N LEU A 316 -17.39 -1.09 23.01
CA LEU A 316 -17.67 0.02 22.10
C LEU A 316 -16.43 0.35 21.30
N THR A 317 -16.52 0.42 19.97
CA THR A 317 -15.40 0.83 19.12
C THR A 317 -15.16 2.34 19.18
N ARG A 318 -14.00 2.77 18.73
CA ARG A 318 -13.76 4.15 18.30
C ARG A 318 -14.59 4.44 17.04
N SER A 319 -14.67 5.73 16.67
CA SER A 319 -15.43 6.18 15.51
C SER A 319 -14.76 5.79 14.20
N PHE A 320 -15.57 5.44 13.19
CA PHE A 320 -15.14 5.27 11.80
C PHE A 320 -16.15 5.91 10.84
N ARG A 321 -15.77 6.11 9.60
CA ARG A 321 -16.62 6.71 8.58
C ARG A 321 -17.18 5.67 7.60
N ILE A 322 -18.38 5.93 7.08
CA ILE A 322 -18.88 5.33 5.84
C ILE A 322 -19.11 6.46 4.86
N GLY A 323 -18.55 6.37 3.66
CA GLY A 323 -18.70 7.42 2.65
C GLY A 323 -17.75 7.23 1.49
N ASP A 324 -18.03 7.93 0.38
CA ASP A 324 -17.18 7.87 -0.82
C ASP A 324 -15.80 8.54 -0.58
N ASP A 325 -15.65 9.29 0.52
CA ASP A 325 -14.43 9.95 0.96
C ASP A 325 -13.72 9.23 2.13
N ALA A 326 -14.08 7.99 2.43
CA ALA A 326 -13.54 7.24 3.58
C ALA A 326 -12.00 7.16 3.57
N TRP A 327 -11.37 7.03 2.41
CA TRP A 327 -9.92 6.92 2.23
C TRP A 327 -9.18 8.25 2.06
N ARG A 328 -9.92 9.36 1.92
CA ARG A 328 -9.36 10.66 1.57
C ARG A 328 -8.28 11.15 2.56
N ASP A 329 -8.54 11.00 3.86
CA ASP A 329 -7.60 11.44 4.89
C ASP A 329 -6.31 10.62 4.87
N SER A 330 -6.38 9.32 4.63
CA SER A 330 -5.21 8.45 4.50
C SER A 330 -4.36 8.80 3.27
N ILE A 331 -4.98 9.23 2.16
CA ILE A 331 -4.27 9.72 0.97
C ILE A 331 -3.51 11.02 1.29
N TRP A 332 -4.13 11.97 1.98
CA TRP A 332 -3.46 13.21 2.41
C TRP A 332 -2.27 12.92 3.32
N LYS A 333 -2.40 11.97 4.23
CA LYS A 333 -1.31 11.53 5.11
C LYS A 333 -0.20 10.85 4.32
N ALA A 334 -0.53 10.00 3.35
CA ALA A 334 0.46 9.39 2.46
C ALA A 334 1.25 10.44 1.64
N ILE A 335 0.58 11.48 1.12
CA ILE A 335 1.24 12.61 0.46
C ILE A 335 2.13 13.39 1.46
N ASN A 336 1.67 13.56 2.71
CA ASN A 336 2.48 14.19 3.73
C ASN A 336 3.77 13.42 4.02
N PHE A 337 3.70 12.09 4.06
CA PHE A 337 4.91 11.28 4.20
C PHE A 337 5.87 11.51 3.03
N MET A 338 5.37 11.50 1.78
CA MET A 338 6.20 11.80 0.60
C MET A 338 6.82 13.19 0.67
N TYR A 339 6.08 14.20 1.15
CA TYR A 339 6.62 15.54 1.40
C TYR A 339 7.74 15.53 2.45
N CYS A 340 7.57 14.77 3.53
CA CYS A 340 8.58 14.63 4.58
C CYS A 340 9.86 13.92 4.08
N GLU A 341 9.76 13.04 3.08
CA GLU A 341 10.88 12.30 2.47
C GLU A 341 11.57 13.05 1.31
N ARG A 342 11.24 14.32 1.05
CA ARG A 342 11.90 15.11 0.00
C ARG A 342 13.37 15.32 0.30
N CYS A 343 14.25 14.65 -0.47
CA CYS A 343 15.71 14.77 -0.33
C CYS A 343 16.21 16.15 -0.77
N GLY A 344 17.17 16.71 -0.06
CA GLY A 344 17.90 17.93 -0.43
C GLY A 344 17.22 19.24 -0.05
N THR A 345 16.16 19.20 0.75
CA THR A 345 15.43 20.37 1.26
C THR A 345 15.28 20.30 2.79
N ASP A 346 14.97 21.42 3.42
CA ASP A 346 14.67 21.48 4.85
C ASP A 346 13.19 21.19 5.09
N ILE A 347 12.91 20.21 5.93
CA ILE A 347 11.54 19.87 6.38
C ILE A 347 11.49 20.07 7.90
N PRO A 348 10.90 21.17 8.37
CA PRO A 348 10.93 21.53 9.78
C PRO A 348 10.42 20.44 10.71
N GLY A 349 11.21 20.06 11.71
CA GLY A 349 10.88 19.01 12.69
C GLY A 349 11.04 17.57 12.19
N ILE A 350 11.47 17.36 10.96
CA ILE A 350 11.72 16.05 10.35
C ILE A 350 13.22 15.90 10.08
N HIS A 351 13.77 16.64 9.11
CA HIS A 351 15.20 16.65 8.78
C HIS A 351 15.61 18.02 8.23
N GLY A 352 16.91 18.31 8.31
CA GLY A 352 17.51 19.50 7.74
C GLY A 352 17.76 19.36 6.24
N ARG A 353 18.39 20.40 5.65
CA ARG A 353 18.85 20.34 4.26
C ARG A 353 19.98 19.33 4.12
N CYS A 354 19.72 18.22 3.47
CA CYS A 354 20.57 17.03 3.40
C CYS A 354 21.18 16.82 2.03
N HIS A 355 22.21 15.99 1.94
CA HIS A 355 22.73 15.34 0.72
C HIS A 355 23.06 16.29 -0.45
N GLN A 356 23.64 17.48 -0.18
CA GLN A 356 23.90 18.50 -1.21
C GLN A 356 25.10 18.17 -2.11
N ASP A 357 25.99 17.30 -1.67
CA ASP A 357 27.29 16.93 -2.26
C ASP A 357 27.37 15.46 -2.70
N ILE A 358 26.19 14.82 -2.86
CA ILE A 358 26.09 13.49 -3.47
C ILE A 358 26.04 13.62 -4.98
N TYR A 359 26.92 12.90 -5.70
CA TYR A 359 26.95 12.97 -7.15
C TYR A 359 27.25 11.64 -7.84
N THR A 360 26.83 11.54 -9.09
CA THR A 360 27.15 10.43 -9.99
C THR A 360 28.04 10.94 -11.12
N THR A 361 29.00 10.12 -11.52
CA THR A 361 29.96 10.45 -12.58
C THR A 361 29.79 9.53 -13.78
N HIS A 362 29.93 10.09 -14.99
CA HIS A 362 30.00 9.35 -16.23
C HIS A 362 30.90 10.14 -17.20
N ASP A 363 32.00 9.51 -17.69
CA ASP A 363 33.06 10.16 -18.40
C ASP A 363 33.58 11.41 -17.62
N ASP A 364 33.65 12.55 -18.28
CA ASP A 364 34.06 13.82 -17.68
C ASP A 364 32.92 14.60 -17.01
N LYS A 365 31.69 14.04 -17.02
CA LYS A 365 30.50 14.69 -16.48
C LYS A 365 30.20 14.25 -15.04
N ARG A 366 29.69 15.19 -14.26
CA ARG A 366 29.26 14.97 -12.88
C ARG A 366 27.86 15.57 -12.69
N ILE A 367 26.96 14.80 -12.09
CA ILE A 367 25.59 15.24 -11.79
C ILE A 367 25.38 15.09 -10.29
N VAL A 368 24.99 16.19 -9.62
CA VAL A 368 24.48 16.15 -8.23
C VAL A 368 23.12 15.47 -8.23
N VAL A 369 22.98 14.43 -7.40
CA VAL A 369 21.82 13.53 -7.44
C VAL A 369 20.90 13.64 -6.23
N ASN A 370 21.04 14.69 -5.43
CA ASN A 370 20.04 15.04 -4.42
C ASN A 370 18.69 15.36 -5.04
N GLY A 371 17.62 15.39 -4.25
CA GLY A 371 16.24 15.48 -4.72
C GLY A 371 15.62 14.09 -4.86
N GLY A 372 14.39 14.01 -5.36
CA GLY A 372 13.58 12.80 -5.24
C GLY A 372 13.16 12.55 -3.80
N TYR A 373 12.97 11.29 -3.43
CA TYR A 373 12.52 10.93 -2.11
C TYR A 373 13.56 10.05 -1.42
N HIS A 374 13.78 10.29 -0.14
CA HIS A 374 14.48 9.33 0.72
C HIS A 374 13.77 7.99 0.73
N ASP A 375 14.40 6.98 1.31
CA ASP A 375 13.80 5.66 1.45
C ASP A 375 13.16 5.50 2.85
N ALA A 376 13.95 5.77 3.88
CA ALA A 376 13.62 5.44 5.27
C ALA A 376 14.01 6.57 6.24
N GLY A 377 13.44 7.73 6.10
CA GLY A 377 13.85 8.93 6.82
C GLY A 377 14.97 9.66 6.11
N ASP A 378 16.01 10.16 6.80
CA ASP A 378 17.13 10.87 6.15
C ASP A 378 18.18 9.92 5.54
N LEU A 379 17.72 8.82 4.97
CA LEU A 379 18.51 7.87 4.20
C LEU A 379 18.38 8.18 2.71
N SER A 380 19.41 8.71 2.09
CA SER A 380 19.40 8.95 0.64
C SER A 380 19.51 7.64 -0.14
N ALA A 381 18.36 7.05 -0.42
CA ALA A 381 18.18 5.88 -1.24
C ALA A 381 17.05 6.16 -2.23
N THR A 382 17.36 6.95 -3.24
CA THR A 382 16.35 7.60 -4.10
C THR A 382 15.87 6.75 -5.27
N TRP A 383 16.27 5.46 -5.35
CA TRP A 383 15.89 4.54 -6.43
C TRP A 383 14.40 4.24 -6.50
N ASN A 384 13.63 4.47 -5.42
CA ASN A 384 12.19 4.28 -5.41
C ASN A 384 11.42 5.42 -6.06
N THR A 385 12.05 6.59 -6.24
CA THR A 385 11.43 7.81 -6.76
C THR A 385 10.59 7.60 -8.05
N PRO A 386 11.03 6.85 -9.08
CA PRO A 386 10.20 6.65 -10.28
C PRO A 386 8.85 5.98 -9.99
N GLY A 387 8.82 4.95 -9.14
CA GLY A 387 7.57 4.28 -8.75
C GLY A 387 6.62 5.20 -7.99
N MET A 388 7.17 6.06 -7.11
CA MET A 388 6.39 7.06 -6.39
C MET A 388 5.73 8.06 -7.34
N VAL A 389 6.50 8.56 -8.32
CA VAL A 389 5.98 9.50 -9.33
C VAL A 389 4.89 8.85 -10.17
N TYR A 390 5.05 7.58 -10.55
CA TYR A 390 4.04 6.84 -11.31
C TYR A 390 2.72 6.71 -10.53
N ALA A 391 2.79 6.37 -9.24
CA ALA A 391 1.63 6.25 -8.37
C ALA A 391 0.89 7.59 -8.19
N LEU A 392 1.62 8.66 -7.89
CA LEU A 392 1.08 10.02 -7.72
C LEU A 392 0.37 10.51 -9.00
N LEU A 393 1.02 10.35 -10.16
CA LEU A 393 0.45 10.73 -11.45
C LEU A 393 -0.80 9.89 -11.80
N SER A 394 -0.79 8.59 -11.50
CA SER A 394 -1.90 7.69 -11.80
C SER A 394 -3.17 8.06 -11.02
N LEU A 395 -3.03 8.33 -9.72
CA LEU A 395 -4.16 8.78 -8.89
C LEU A 395 -4.65 10.17 -9.32
N ALA A 396 -3.73 11.12 -9.58
CA ALA A 396 -4.08 12.45 -10.05
C ALA A 396 -4.84 12.43 -11.39
N ASP A 397 -4.40 11.58 -12.34
CA ASP A 397 -5.07 11.40 -13.64
C ASP A 397 -6.48 10.81 -13.47
N SER A 398 -6.65 9.85 -12.56
CA SER A 398 -7.96 9.27 -12.28
C SER A 398 -8.93 10.30 -11.71
N LEU A 399 -8.53 11.05 -10.69
CA LEU A 399 -9.33 12.13 -10.10
C LEU A 399 -9.68 13.20 -11.13
N LYS A 400 -8.71 13.62 -11.95
CA LYS A 400 -8.92 14.62 -13.01
C LYS A 400 -9.92 14.14 -14.06
N ARG A 401 -9.80 12.90 -14.54
CA ARG A 401 -10.71 12.32 -15.55
C ARG A 401 -12.15 12.21 -15.05
N GLN A 402 -12.34 12.00 -13.77
CA GLN A 402 -13.65 11.90 -13.15
C GLN A 402 -14.20 13.26 -12.67
N GLY A 403 -13.39 14.31 -12.68
CA GLY A 403 -13.77 15.63 -12.20
C GLY A 403 -13.88 15.73 -10.68
N GLU A 404 -13.19 14.81 -9.96
CA GLU A 404 -13.23 14.68 -8.52
C GLU A 404 -12.07 15.42 -7.84
N ASP A 405 -12.30 15.88 -6.62
CA ASP A 405 -11.36 16.51 -5.69
C ASP A 405 -10.18 17.28 -6.34
N PRO A 406 -10.42 18.43 -6.96
CA PRO A 406 -9.36 19.17 -7.65
C PRO A 406 -8.25 19.65 -6.70
N VAL A 407 -8.51 19.80 -5.40
CA VAL A 407 -7.51 20.20 -4.41
C VAL A 407 -6.52 19.05 -4.20
N LEU A 408 -7.02 17.84 -3.99
CA LEU A 408 -6.20 16.64 -3.86
C LEU A 408 -5.44 16.34 -5.16
N SER A 409 -6.13 16.40 -6.32
CA SER A 409 -5.51 16.17 -7.63
C SER A 409 -4.35 17.14 -7.88
N ASN A 410 -4.53 18.43 -7.60
CA ASN A 410 -3.46 19.44 -7.76
C ASN A 410 -2.28 19.17 -6.82
N ARG A 411 -2.53 18.74 -5.59
CA ARG A 411 -1.46 18.43 -4.64
C ARG A 411 -0.66 17.19 -5.08
N LEU A 412 -1.34 16.16 -5.59
CA LEU A 412 -0.68 14.98 -6.16
C LEU A 412 0.22 15.37 -7.35
N LEU A 413 -0.25 16.26 -8.24
CA LEU A 413 0.53 16.79 -9.36
C LEU A 413 1.73 17.62 -8.89
N GLU A 414 1.58 18.42 -7.84
CA GLU A 414 2.68 19.18 -7.25
C GLU A 414 3.76 18.25 -6.71
N GLU A 415 3.35 17.24 -5.93
CA GLU A 415 4.27 16.26 -5.35
C GLU A 415 4.96 15.41 -6.43
N SER A 416 4.20 15.00 -7.48
CA SER A 416 4.79 14.26 -8.60
C SER A 416 5.87 15.04 -9.35
N ARG A 417 5.73 16.37 -9.50
CA ARG A 417 6.75 17.23 -10.14
C ARG A 417 8.07 17.23 -9.37
N TRP A 418 8.04 17.15 -8.03
CA TRP A 418 9.26 17.04 -7.22
C TRP A 418 10.07 15.81 -7.63
N GLY A 419 9.45 14.64 -7.58
CA GLY A 419 10.12 13.39 -7.96
C GLY A 419 10.47 13.32 -9.45
N LEU A 420 9.59 13.79 -10.34
CA LEU A 420 9.83 13.83 -11.79
C LEU A 420 11.06 14.67 -12.14
N ASN A 421 11.26 15.80 -11.48
CA ASN A 421 12.45 16.63 -11.69
C ASN A 421 13.75 15.86 -11.37
N TRP A 422 13.74 15.01 -10.37
CA TRP A 422 14.88 14.13 -10.07
C TRP A 422 15.09 13.11 -11.18
N VAL A 423 14.01 12.44 -11.64
CA VAL A 423 14.09 11.48 -12.75
C VAL A 423 14.70 12.11 -13.99
N LEU A 424 14.26 13.31 -14.37
CA LEU A 424 14.72 14.01 -15.56
C LEU A 424 16.14 14.55 -15.44
N LYS A 425 16.63 14.90 -14.23
CA LYS A 425 17.99 15.47 -14.04
C LYS A 425 19.09 14.42 -13.91
N THR A 426 18.76 13.18 -13.53
CA THR A 426 19.74 12.14 -13.18
C THR A 426 20.25 11.33 -14.36
N ARG A 427 20.08 11.80 -15.58
CA ARG A 427 20.53 11.17 -16.84
C ARG A 427 21.69 11.93 -17.50
N PHE A 428 22.51 11.21 -18.25
CA PHE A 428 23.64 11.77 -19.01
C PHE A 428 23.32 12.00 -20.49
N GLY A 429 22.22 11.44 -21.01
CA GLY A 429 21.71 11.65 -22.37
C GLY A 429 22.20 10.62 -23.40
N ASP A 430 22.85 9.55 -22.96
CA ASP A 430 23.43 8.47 -23.78
C ASP A 430 23.05 7.07 -23.27
N GLY A 431 21.94 6.99 -22.50
CA GLY A 431 21.46 5.77 -21.85
C GLY A 431 22.05 5.56 -20.45
N TYR A 432 23.09 6.30 -20.09
CA TYR A 432 23.62 6.26 -18.72
C TYR A 432 22.87 7.22 -17.81
N ARG A 433 22.63 6.78 -16.58
CA ARG A 433 22.00 7.60 -15.54
C ARG A 433 22.35 7.14 -14.13
N SER A 434 22.10 7.99 -13.15
CA SER A 434 22.14 7.59 -11.74
C SER A 434 20.89 6.83 -11.36
N THR A 435 21.05 5.75 -10.61
CA THR A 435 19.96 5.02 -9.98
C THR A 435 19.72 5.43 -8.53
N GLY A 436 20.48 6.39 -8.01
CA GLY A 436 20.53 6.82 -6.62
C GLY A 436 21.82 6.42 -5.93
N GLN A 437 22.01 6.94 -4.73
CA GLN A 437 23.14 6.64 -3.85
C GLN A 437 22.61 6.26 -2.48
N LEU A 438 23.26 5.32 -1.82
CA LEU A 438 22.94 4.97 -0.44
C LEU A 438 23.82 5.79 0.51
N VAL A 439 23.24 6.72 1.26
CA VAL A 439 23.93 7.53 2.26
C VAL A 439 23.05 7.69 3.49
N SER A 440 23.54 7.25 4.64
CA SER A 440 22.83 7.26 5.92
C SER A 440 23.35 8.30 6.91
N TYR A 441 24.12 9.30 6.44
CA TYR A 441 24.67 10.36 7.27
C TYR A 441 24.56 11.72 6.59
N TRP A 442 24.62 12.76 7.38
CA TRP A 442 24.66 14.12 6.86
C TRP A 442 26.02 14.47 6.29
N THR A 443 25.99 15.19 5.20
CA THR A 443 27.17 15.72 4.51
C THR A 443 27.30 17.22 4.81
N ASP A 444 28.52 17.77 4.60
CA ASP A 444 28.77 19.21 4.85
C ASP A 444 28.18 20.13 3.76
N GLY A 445 27.75 19.57 2.63
CA GLY A 445 27.22 20.31 1.48
C GLY A 445 28.30 21.01 0.63
N ILE A 446 29.58 20.68 0.83
CA ILE A 446 30.74 21.25 0.12
C ILE A 446 31.38 20.16 -0.73
N MET A 447 31.31 20.29 -2.05
CA MET A 447 31.94 19.34 -2.95
C MET A 447 33.45 19.38 -2.85
N GLY A 448 34.07 18.19 -2.84
CA GLY A 448 35.53 18.03 -2.78
C GLY A 448 36.07 17.76 -1.38
N THR A 449 35.22 17.52 -0.42
CA THR A 449 35.57 17.19 0.97
C THR A 449 35.54 15.68 1.23
N ALA A 450 35.92 15.26 2.42
CA ALA A 450 36.13 13.84 2.74
C ALA A 450 34.80 13.04 2.90
N ASP A 451 33.68 13.72 3.15
CA ASP A 451 32.36 13.14 3.32
C ASP A 451 31.58 13.02 2.01
N ASP A 452 32.10 13.52 0.90
CA ASP A 452 31.52 13.35 -0.43
C ASP A 452 31.21 11.89 -0.72
N ARG A 453 30.01 11.65 -1.27
CA ARG A 453 29.65 10.35 -1.83
C ARG A 453 29.42 10.46 -3.32
N PHE A 454 30.00 9.53 -4.05
CA PHE A 454 29.82 9.48 -5.49
C PHE A 454 29.71 8.04 -5.99
N GLY A 455 28.97 7.87 -7.09
CA GLY A 455 28.80 6.61 -7.78
C GLY A 455 29.04 6.74 -9.27
N LYS A 456 29.05 5.60 -9.93
CA LYS A 456 29.10 5.52 -11.39
C LYS A 456 27.68 5.47 -11.94
N ALA A 457 27.50 6.07 -13.10
CA ALA A 457 26.29 5.91 -13.87
C ALA A 457 26.20 4.49 -14.44
N VAL A 458 24.98 4.02 -14.63
CA VAL A 458 24.69 2.74 -15.25
C VAL A 458 23.78 2.91 -16.47
N ASN A 459 23.99 2.07 -17.50
CA ASN A 459 23.06 1.90 -18.61
C ASN A 459 22.39 0.54 -18.43
N ASP A 460 21.25 0.53 -17.76
CA ASP A 460 20.51 -0.68 -17.39
C ASP A 460 19.15 -0.65 -18.09
N PRO A 461 18.79 -1.63 -18.94
CA PRO A 461 17.51 -1.69 -19.62
C PRO A 461 16.29 -1.64 -18.68
N ASP A 462 16.37 -2.30 -17.54
CA ASP A 462 15.35 -2.31 -16.51
C ASP A 462 15.06 -0.89 -16.01
N TRP A 463 16.13 -0.18 -15.62
CA TRP A 463 16.00 1.19 -15.12
C TRP A 463 15.50 2.15 -16.20
N ASN A 464 16.03 2.03 -17.42
CA ASN A 464 15.64 2.90 -18.53
C ASN A 464 14.18 2.67 -18.95
N PHE A 465 13.65 1.44 -18.94
CA PHE A 465 12.22 1.19 -19.14
C PHE A 465 11.37 1.80 -18.02
N ARG A 466 11.76 1.57 -16.76
CA ARG A 466 11.02 2.08 -15.60
C ARG A 466 10.85 3.58 -15.66
N VAL A 467 11.91 4.33 -15.90
CA VAL A 467 11.83 5.80 -15.98
C VAL A 467 11.11 6.27 -17.24
N SER A 468 11.30 5.60 -18.38
CA SER A 468 10.58 5.91 -19.62
C SER A 468 9.07 5.82 -19.44
N GLY A 469 8.58 4.78 -18.75
CA GLY A 469 7.13 4.65 -18.43
C GLY A 469 6.61 5.83 -17.60
N VAL A 470 7.37 6.23 -16.57
CA VAL A 470 7.02 7.39 -15.73
C VAL A 470 7.01 8.69 -16.53
N GLU A 471 8.02 8.92 -17.35
CA GLU A 471 8.15 10.13 -18.18
C GLU A 471 7.06 10.21 -19.24
N ALA A 472 6.69 9.09 -19.87
CA ALA A 472 5.60 9.02 -20.83
C ALA A 472 4.23 9.26 -20.18
N LEU A 473 3.98 8.69 -19.00
CA LEU A 473 2.77 8.98 -18.21
C LEU A 473 2.72 10.47 -17.83
N ALA A 474 3.84 11.04 -17.37
CA ALA A 474 3.93 12.46 -17.03
C ALA A 474 3.63 13.35 -18.25
N ALA A 475 4.15 12.99 -19.43
CA ALA A 475 3.87 13.71 -20.67
C ALA A 475 2.36 13.76 -20.97
N ARG A 476 1.62 12.68 -20.72
CA ARG A 476 0.18 12.60 -20.95
C ARG A 476 -0.63 13.37 -19.90
N VAL A 477 -0.30 13.17 -18.62
CA VAL A 477 -1.06 13.73 -17.49
C VAL A 477 -0.86 15.24 -17.36
N LEU A 478 0.37 15.73 -17.60
CA LEU A 478 0.73 17.14 -17.46
C LEU A 478 0.47 17.98 -18.72
N LYS A 479 0.04 17.37 -19.84
CA LYS A 479 -0.11 18.02 -21.14
C LYS A 479 -0.83 19.37 -21.10
N ASP A 480 -1.92 19.46 -20.33
CA ASP A 480 -2.73 20.66 -20.23
C ASP A 480 -2.27 21.63 -19.14
N SER A 481 -1.70 21.11 -18.04
CA SER A 481 -1.33 21.90 -16.85
C SER A 481 0.11 22.41 -16.89
N ASP A 482 1.01 21.72 -17.62
CA ASP A 482 2.42 22.07 -17.77
C ASP A 482 2.96 21.52 -19.09
N PRO A 483 2.60 22.15 -20.24
CA PRO A 483 2.96 21.66 -21.58
C PRO A 483 4.48 21.60 -21.83
N GLU A 484 5.26 22.47 -21.21
CA GLU A 484 6.72 22.49 -21.37
C GLU A 484 7.35 21.24 -20.72
N LEU A 485 6.99 20.96 -19.46
CA LEU A 485 7.44 19.78 -18.75
C LEU A 485 6.93 18.49 -19.41
N ALA A 486 5.68 18.47 -19.87
CA ALA A 486 5.09 17.35 -20.61
C ALA A 486 5.86 17.03 -21.89
N ASN A 487 6.15 18.04 -22.73
CA ASN A 487 6.92 17.85 -23.97
C ASN A 487 8.36 17.40 -23.69
N ARG A 488 9.02 17.97 -22.68
CA ARG A 488 10.35 17.55 -22.25
C ARG A 488 10.35 16.09 -21.80
N SER A 489 9.36 15.67 -20.97
CA SER A 489 9.21 14.31 -20.50
C SER A 489 9.00 13.34 -21.66
N LEU A 490 8.20 13.68 -22.67
CA LEU A 490 7.95 12.82 -23.83
C LEU A 490 9.21 12.57 -24.65
N VAL A 491 10.01 13.63 -24.90
CA VAL A 491 11.26 13.49 -25.65
C VAL A 491 12.22 12.56 -24.92
N ILE A 492 12.36 12.74 -23.60
CA ILE A 492 13.27 11.95 -22.78
C ILE A 492 12.78 10.51 -22.67
N ALA A 493 11.47 10.29 -22.48
CA ALA A 493 10.88 8.95 -22.45
C ALA A 493 11.20 8.14 -23.71
N ALA A 494 11.09 8.76 -24.89
CA ALA A 494 11.40 8.10 -26.14
C ALA A 494 12.90 7.75 -26.29
N GLU A 495 13.80 8.60 -25.78
CA GLU A 495 15.24 8.34 -25.76
C GLU A 495 15.57 7.18 -24.80
N ASP A 496 15.07 7.20 -23.57
CA ASP A 496 15.34 6.20 -22.56
C ASP A 496 14.76 4.84 -22.95
N TRP A 497 13.55 4.81 -23.54
CA TRP A 497 12.97 3.60 -24.12
C TRP A 497 13.88 3.00 -25.23
N LYS A 498 14.41 3.85 -26.10
CA LYS A 498 15.33 3.40 -27.16
C LYS A 498 16.58 2.75 -26.56
N TYR A 499 17.21 3.37 -25.55
CA TYR A 499 18.36 2.80 -24.86
C TYR A 499 18.02 1.49 -24.17
N ALA A 500 16.82 1.36 -23.58
CA ALA A 500 16.37 0.14 -22.95
C ALA A 500 16.22 -1.00 -23.98
N VAL A 501 15.55 -0.76 -25.11
CA VAL A 501 15.38 -1.76 -26.18
C VAL A 501 16.71 -2.17 -26.81
N GLU A 502 17.62 -1.23 -27.05
CA GLU A 502 18.98 -1.53 -27.54
C GLU A 502 19.79 -2.32 -26.50
N GLY A 503 19.68 -1.94 -25.24
CA GLY A 503 20.35 -2.59 -24.12
C GLY A 503 19.89 -4.03 -23.90
N LEU A 504 18.61 -4.35 -24.09
CA LEU A 504 18.11 -5.74 -24.01
C LEU A 504 18.85 -6.71 -24.94
N LYS A 505 19.29 -6.24 -26.12
CA LYS A 505 20.00 -7.08 -27.09
C LYS A 505 21.41 -7.48 -26.64
N THR A 506 22.01 -6.70 -25.75
CA THR A 506 23.39 -6.84 -25.31
C THR A 506 23.55 -7.05 -23.81
N ALA A 507 22.46 -6.93 -23.04
CA ALA A 507 22.47 -7.12 -21.60
C ALA A 507 22.94 -8.54 -21.23
N PRO A 508 23.86 -8.68 -20.26
CA PRO A 508 24.17 -10.02 -19.75
C PRO A 508 22.94 -10.63 -19.08
N PRO A 509 22.87 -11.97 -19.00
CA PRO A 509 21.87 -12.64 -18.20
C PRO A 509 21.88 -12.09 -16.76
N LEU A 510 20.71 -11.91 -16.19
CA LEU A 510 20.58 -11.50 -14.79
C LEU A 510 21.05 -12.62 -13.87
N ALA A 511 21.64 -12.25 -12.74
CA ALA A 511 22.09 -13.23 -11.75
C ALA A 511 20.86 -13.91 -11.12
N GLU A 512 20.87 -15.25 -11.07
CA GLU A 512 19.86 -16.04 -10.37
C GLU A 512 20.16 -16.04 -8.86
N VAL A 513 19.76 -14.96 -8.21
CA VAL A 513 19.93 -14.76 -6.76
C VAL A 513 18.58 -14.37 -6.17
N TYR A 514 18.23 -14.94 -5.04
CA TYR A 514 17.00 -14.63 -4.33
C TYR A 514 16.87 -13.11 -4.07
N GLY A 515 15.73 -12.55 -4.46
CA GLY A 515 15.45 -11.12 -4.28
C GLY A 515 16.20 -10.15 -5.20
N ALA A 516 17.06 -10.64 -6.10
CA ALA A 516 17.69 -9.81 -7.12
C ALA A 516 16.68 -9.41 -8.22
N LYS A 517 17.08 -8.44 -9.04
CA LYS A 517 16.34 -8.10 -10.28
C LYS A 517 16.19 -9.34 -11.16
N ASP A 518 15.04 -9.48 -11.80
CA ASP A 518 14.73 -10.58 -12.68
C ASP A 518 14.24 -10.12 -14.06
N GLU A 519 14.15 -11.07 -14.97
CA GLU A 519 13.77 -10.80 -16.34
C GLU A 519 12.29 -10.43 -16.47
N LEU A 520 11.40 -11.04 -15.65
CA LEU A 520 9.97 -10.75 -15.67
C LEU A 520 9.70 -9.29 -15.30
N GLU A 521 10.35 -8.79 -14.26
CA GLU A 521 10.24 -7.39 -13.86
C GLU A 521 10.67 -6.45 -14.99
N ARG A 522 11.83 -6.71 -15.58
CA ARG A 522 12.39 -5.94 -16.71
C ARG A 522 11.43 -5.88 -17.90
N ILE A 523 10.90 -7.02 -18.34
CA ILE A 523 9.99 -7.05 -19.49
C ILE A 523 8.65 -6.41 -19.16
N SER A 524 8.17 -6.52 -17.92
CA SER A 524 6.93 -5.88 -17.48
C SER A 524 7.04 -4.35 -17.53
N TYR A 525 8.14 -3.77 -17.04
CA TYR A 525 8.41 -2.33 -17.22
C TYR A 525 8.51 -1.94 -18.70
N GLY A 526 9.09 -2.80 -19.52
CA GLY A 526 9.17 -2.59 -20.98
C GLY A 526 7.80 -2.52 -21.63
N VAL A 527 6.87 -3.40 -21.24
CA VAL A 527 5.46 -3.36 -21.73
C VAL A 527 4.81 -2.03 -21.31
N VAL A 528 4.88 -1.67 -20.03
CA VAL A 528 4.26 -0.45 -19.51
C VAL A 528 4.83 0.79 -20.21
N ALA A 529 6.15 0.93 -20.32
CA ALA A 529 6.78 2.05 -21.01
C ALA A 529 6.35 2.16 -22.47
N SER A 530 6.29 1.02 -23.18
CA SER A 530 5.90 0.97 -24.58
C SER A 530 4.41 1.33 -24.76
N VAL A 531 3.52 0.88 -23.88
CA VAL A 531 2.09 1.24 -23.92
C VAL A 531 1.90 2.72 -23.62
N GLU A 532 2.54 3.29 -22.57
CA GLU A 532 2.43 4.71 -22.25
C GLU A 532 2.94 5.62 -23.38
N LEU A 533 4.06 5.25 -24.03
CA LEU A 533 4.56 5.94 -25.21
C LEU A 533 3.63 5.81 -26.40
N TYR A 534 3.03 4.64 -26.63
CA TYR A 534 2.01 4.47 -27.68
C TYR A 534 0.80 5.38 -27.44
N GLN A 535 0.29 5.43 -26.21
CA GLN A 535 -0.84 6.27 -25.83
C GLN A 535 -0.52 7.76 -25.98
N ALA A 536 0.72 8.16 -25.72
CA ALA A 536 1.16 9.55 -25.85
C ALA A 536 1.39 9.99 -27.30
N THR A 537 1.79 9.07 -28.20
CA THR A 537 2.28 9.42 -29.55
C THR A 537 1.47 8.82 -30.71
N GLY A 538 0.82 7.68 -30.50
CA GLY A 538 0.20 6.85 -31.56
C GLY A 538 1.19 6.09 -32.44
N ASP A 539 2.50 6.11 -32.14
CA ASP A 539 3.52 5.46 -32.96
C ASP A 539 3.51 3.93 -32.75
N ARG A 540 3.25 3.20 -33.84
CA ARG A 540 3.12 1.74 -33.83
C ARG A 540 4.36 0.97 -33.40
N ARG A 541 5.54 1.56 -33.49
CA ARG A 541 6.78 0.90 -33.01
C ARG A 541 6.69 0.57 -31.52
N TYR A 542 6.06 1.44 -30.74
CA TYR A 542 5.83 1.17 -29.33
C TYR A 542 4.79 0.06 -29.09
N ALA A 543 3.73 0.04 -29.91
CA ALA A 543 2.72 -1.01 -29.84
C ALA A 543 3.32 -2.41 -30.17
N ASP A 544 4.12 -2.48 -31.24
CA ASP A 544 4.75 -3.72 -31.67
C ASP A 544 5.71 -4.26 -30.59
N GLU A 545 6.51 -3.40 -29.95
CA GLU A 545 7.40 -3.80 -28.87
C GLU A 545 6.60 -4.21 -27.60
N ALA A 546 5.53 -3.49 -27.24
CA ALA A 546 4.67 -3.84 -26.13
C ALA A 546 4.10 -5.26 -26.28
N VAL A 547 3.62 -5.62 -27.49
CA VAL A 547 3.09 -6.94 -27.79
C VAL A 547 4.18 -8.02 -27.74
N ALA A 548 5.38 -7.71 -28.24
CA ALA A 548 6.50 -8.65 -28.21
C ALA A 548 6.97 -8.96 -26.78
N LEU A 549 7.10 -7.95 -25.93
CA LEU A 549 7.42 -8.12 -24.52
C LEU A 549 6.28 -8.78 -23.74
N GLY A 550 5.02 -8.50 -24.10
CA GLY A 550 3.84 -9.15 -23.54
C GLY A 550 3.81 -10.66 -23.75
N ASP A 551 4.34 -11.15 -24.87
CA ASP A 551 4.50 -12.60 -25.10
C ASP A 551 5.46 -13.24 -24.10
N LEU A 552 6.52 -12.53 -23.71
CA LEU A 552 7.48 -13.02 -22.72
C LEU A 552 6.84 -13.02 -21.31
N VAL A 553 6.02 -12.02 -20.99
CA VAL A 553 5.24 -12.01 -19.72
C VAL A 553 4.32 -13.23 -19.68
N LEU A 554 3.57 -13.52 -20.76
CA LEU A 554 2.71 -14.71 -20.86
C LEU A 554 3.49 -16.01 -20.69
N ALA A 555 4.68 -16.11 -21.31
CA ALA A 555 5.53 -17.28 -21.22
C ALA A 555 6.06 -17.54 -19.80
N SER A 556 6.13 -16.50 -18.97
CA SER A 556 6.58 -16.57 -17.57
C SER A 556 5.47 -16.99 -16.59
N GLN A 557 4.22 -17.15 -17.02
CA GLN A 557 3.10 -17.55 -16.14
C GLN A 557 2.93 -19.06 -16.03
N GLU A 558 2.65 -19.56 -14.82
CA GLU A 558 2.10 -20.90 -14.64
C GLU A 558 0.63 -20.91 -15.07
N ARG A 559 0.28 -21.78 -15.98
CA ARG A 559 -1.08 -21.86 -16.51
C ARG A 559 -1.77 -23.18 -16.19
N LYS A 560 -1.02 -24.17 -15.73
CA LYS A 560 -1.57 -25.47 -15.35
C LYS A 560 -2.03 -25.41 -13.89
N LEU A 561 -3.28 -25.82 -13.66
CA LEU A 561 -3.80 -25.98 -12.31
C LEU A 561 -3.05 -27.14 -11.64
N GLN A 562 -2.33 -26.81 -10.57
CA GLN A 562 -1.51 -27.80 -9.89
C GLN A 562 -2.38 -28.72 -9.03
N PRO A 563 -2.12 -30.03 -9.01
CA PRO A 563 -2.86 -31.00 -8.22
C PRO A 563 -2.42 -30.95 -6.73
N TRP A 564 -2.48 -29.76 -6.18
CA TRP A 564 -2.08 -29.47 -4.79
C TRP A 564 -3.28 -29.56 -3.85
N THR A 565 -3.00 -29.60 -2.54
CA THR A 565 -4.05 -29.54 -1.49
C THR A 565 -4.93 -28.29 -1.63
N ILE A 566 -4.36 -27.19 -2.08
CA ILE A 566 -5.04 -26.00 -2.55
C ILE A 566 -4.68 -25.86 -4.02
N PRO A 567 -5.59 -26.15 -4.97
CA PRO A 567 -5.29 -26.09 -6.40
C PRO A 567 -5.03 -24.63 -6.83
N LEU A 568 -3.79 -24.32 -7.20
CA LEU A 568 -3.38 -22.96 -7.59
C LEU A 568 -2.78 -22.97 -8.99
N THR A 569 -3.03 -21.90 -9.74
CA THR A 569 -2.35 -21.55 -10.99
C THR A 569 -2.40 -20.05 -11.22
N GLY A 570 -1.68 -19.52 -12.21
CA GLY A 570 -1.69 -18.10 -12.53
C GLY A 570 -0.60 -17.28 -11.83
N TYR A 571 0.22 -17.90 -10.98
CA TYR A 571 1.43 -17.26 -10.44
C TYR A 571 2.54 -17.22 -11.52
N PHE A 572 3.57 -16.43 -11.25
CA PHE A 572 4.63 -16.19 -12.24
C PHE A 572 5.97 -16.80 -11.81
N TYR A 573 6.83 -16.96 -12.81
CA TYR A 573 8.25 -17.26 -12.68
C TYR A 573 9.08 -16.03 -13.02
N THR A 574 10.31 -15.95 -12.54
CA THR A 574 11.24 -14.82 -12.76
C THR A 574 11.64 -14.61 -14.23
N SER A 575 11.34 -15.59 -15.11
CA SER A 575 11.65 -15.50 -16.54
C SER A 575 10.79 -16.49 -17.37
N PRO A 576 10.77 -16.33 -18.70
CA PRO A 576 10.15 -17.29 -19.62
C PRO A 576 10.70 -18.72 -19.53
N LYS A 577 11.88 -18.92 -18.94
CA LYS A 577 12.47 -20.26 -18.71
C LYS A 577 11.76 -21.03 -17.60
N ARG A 578 11.04 -20.34 -16.70
CA ARG A 578 10.23 -20.91 -15.62
C ARG A 578 11.03 -21.75 -14.61
N GLU A 579 12.27 -21.31 -14.32
CA GLU A 579 13.16 -22.03 -13.43
C GLU A 579 12.99 -21.64 -11.96
N ASN A 580 12.66 -20.36 -11.68
CA ASN A 580 12.51 -19.82 -10.33
C ASN A 580 11.18 -19.08 -10.20
N LEU A 581 10.52 -19.24 -9.04
CA LEU A 581 9.27 -18.57 -8.74
C LEU A 581 9.49 -17.06 -8.60
N PHE A 582 8.55 -16.28 -9.11
CA PHE A 582 8.53 -14.84 -8.91
C PHE A 582 7.87 -14.50 -7.58
N HIS A 583 8.65 -13.97 -6.67
CA HIS A 583 8.18 -13.39 -5.42
C HIS A 583 9.20 -12.36 -4.93
N ARG A 584 8.69 -11.34 -4.28
CA ARG A 584 9.50 -10.30 -3.67
C ARG A 584 9.28 -10.32 -2.16
N PHE A 585 10.33 -10.21 -1.37
CA PHE A 585 10.18 -10.18 0.07
C PHE A 585 9.62 -8.83 0.52
N HIS A 586 10.39 -7.78 0.75
CA HIS A 586 9.85 -6.52 1.24
C HIS A 586 9.65 -5.43 0.17
N ASN A 587 10.15 -5.64 -1.05
CA ASN A 587 10.09 -4.61 -2.10
C ASN A 587 8.69 -4.42 -2.69
N GLY A 588 7.92 -5.50 -2.84
CA GLY A 588 6.54 -5.44 -3.35
C GLY A 588 6.46 -4.97 -4.81
N GLN A 589 6.58 -5.88 -5.75
CA GLN A 589 6.50 -5.62 -7.20
C GLN A 589 5.67 -6.71 -7.89
N GLU A 590 4.86 -7.43 -7.13
CA GLU A 590 4.03 -8.53 -7.60
C GLU A 590 2.99 -8.09 -8.61
N GLN A 591 2.62 -6.79 -8.62
CA GLN A 591 1.67 -6.23 -9.57
C GLN A 591 2.22 -6.08 -10.99
N GLU A 592 3.53 -5.98 -11.20
CA GLU A 592 4.11 -5.55 -12.49
C GLU A 592 3.66 -6.40 -13.68
N PRO A 593 3.69 -7.75 -13.65
CA PRO A 593 3.22 -8.53 -14.80
C PRO A 593 1.72 -8.36 -15.07
N ILE A 594 0.91 -8.18 -14.04
CA ILE A 594 -0.55 -7.97 -14.19
C ILE A 594 -0.84 -6.57 -14.72
N ILE A 595 -0.14 -5.55 -14.24
CA ILE A 595 -0.24 -4.18 -14.79
C ILE A 595 0.15 -4.20 -16.27
N ALA A 596 1.24 -4.87 -16.64
CA ALA A 596 1.65 -5.00 -18.03
C ALA A 596 0.53 -5.63 -18.91
N LEU A 597 -0.07 -6.74 -18.47
CA LEU A 597 -1.12 -7.44 -19.21
C LEU A 597 -2.43 -6.64 -19.26
N THR A 598 -2.83 -5.96 -18.16
CA THR A 598 -4.02 -5.11 -18.17
C THR A 598 -3.85 -3.91 -19.09
N ARG A 599 -2.66 -3.26 -19.10
CA ARG A 599 -2.34 -2.18 -20.04
C ARG A 599 -2.41 -2.61 -21.51
N LEU A 600 -1.96 -3.83 -21.83
CA LEU A 600 -2.11 -4.39 -23.18
C LEU A 600 -3.59 -4.57 -23.55
N CYS A 601 -4.41 -5.11 -22.64
CA CYS A 601 -5.84 -5.29 -22.87
C CYS A 601 -6.55 -3.94 -23.09
N GLU A 602 -6.22 -2.92 -22.30
CA GLU A 602 -6.79 -1.57 -22.42
C GLU A 602 -6.38 -0.86 -23.72
N ALA A 603 -5.10 -0.97 -24.09
CA ALA A 603 -4.55 -0.27 -25.25
C ALA A 603 -4.92 -0.94 -26.58
N PHE A 604 -5.13 -2.25 -26.61
CA PHE A 604 -5.32 -3.04 -27.83
C PHE A 604 -6.53 -3.98 -27.76
N PRO A 605 -7.78 -3.47 -27.57
CA PRO A 605 -8.98 -4.30 -27.33
C PRO A 605 -9.35 -5.23 -28.49
N ASP A 606 -8.91 -4.92 -29.72
CA ASP A 606 -9.19 -5.68 -30.92
C ASP A 606 -8.01 -6.56 -31.39
N HIS A 607 -6.93 -6.65 -30.60
CA HIS A 607 -5.76 -7.44 -30.96
C HIS A 607 -6.02 -8.94 -30.84
N ASP A 608 -5.51 -9.76 -31.77
CA ASP A 608 -5.71 -11.22 -31.78
C ASP A 608 -5.27 -11.93 -30.50
N LYS A 609 -4.27 -11.39 -29.80
CA LYS A 609 -3.76 -11.93 -28.53
C LYS A 609 -4.53 -11.45 -27.31
N TRP A 610 -5.52 -10.58 -27.48
CA TRP A 610 -6.24 -9.96 -26.36
C TRP A 610 -6.78 -10.99 -25.36
N MET A 611 -7.38 -12.08 -25.86
CA MET A 611 -7.88 -13.15 -24.99
C MET A 611 -6.79 -13.87 -24.21
N LYS A 612 -5.57 -13.96 -24.72
CA LYS A 612 -4.45 -14.56 -23.98
C LYS A 612 -4.01 -13.69 -22.81
N TRP A 613 -3.93 -12.36 -23.03
CA TRP A 613 -3.62 -11.41 -21.95
C TRP A 613 -4.72 -11.40 -20.90
N TYR A 614 -5.97 -11.33 -21.35
CA TYR A 614 -7.15 -11.36 -20.49
C TYR A 614 -7.21 -12.64 -19.64
N SER A 615 -7.06 -13.79 -20.25
CA SER A 615 -7.03 -15.08 -19.58
C SER A 615 -5.91 -15.17 -18.53
N ALA A 616 -4.73 -14.63 -18.82
CA ALA A 616 -3.63 -14.61 -17.86
C ALA A 616 -3.98 -13.77 -16.61
N VAL A 617 -4.67 -12.64 -16.78
CA VAL A 617 -5.18 -11.84 -15.67
C VAL A 617 -6.25 -12.58 -14.87
N VAL A 618 -7.15 -13.29 -15.54
CA VAL A 618 -8.16 -14.15 -14.90
C VAL A 618 -7.49 -15.26 -14.08
N LEU A 619 -6.52 -15.97 -14.66
CA LEU A 619 -5.80 -17.03 -13.94
C LEU A 619 -5.14 -16.50 -12.66
N HIS A 620 -4.47 -15.37 -12.73
CA HIS A 620 -3.82 -14.77 -11.56
C HIS A 620 -4.82 -14.35 -10.48
N SER A 621 -5.88 -13.65 -10.86
CA SER A 621 -6.86 -13.15 -9.86
C SER A 621 -7.78 -14.27 -9.33
N GLN A 622 -8.32 -15.13 -10.22
CA GLN A 622 -9.35 -16.11 -9.84
C GLN A 622 -8.78 -17.41 -9.30
N TYR A 623 -7.63 -17.87 -9.83
CA TYR A 623 -7.06 -19.17 -9.51
C TYR A 623 -5.75 -19.12 -8.72
N TYR A 624 -5.28 -17.90 -8.36
CA TYR A 624 -4.16 -17.70 -7.46
C TYR A 624 -4.52 -16.80 -6.28
N LEU A 625 -4.78 -15.50 -6.49
CA LEU A 625 -4.92 -14.56 -5.37
C LEU A 625 -6.18 -14.83 -4.51
N LYS A 626 -7.34 -15.06 -5.14
CA LYS A 626 -8.57 -15.36 -4.37
C LYS A 626 -8.47 -16.63 -3.52
N PRO A 627 -8.05 -17.80 -4.07
CA PRO A 627 -7.86 -19.01 -3.25
C PRO A 627 -6.77 -18.85 -2.19
N ALA A 628 -5.69 -18.10 -2.47
CA ALA A 628 -4.65 -17.82 -1.50
C ALA A 628 -5.14 -16.95 -0.33
N ALA A 629 -6.06 -16.00 -0.57
CA ALA A 629 -6.67 -15.21 0.51
C ALA A 629 -7.68 -16.01 1.35
N ALA A 630 -8.38 -16.98 0.73
CA ALA A 630 -9.41 -17.76 1.42
C ALA A 630 -8.87 -18.63 2.56
N VAL A 631 -7.54 -18.88 2.61
CA VAL A 631 -6.93 -19.64 3.72
C VAL A 631 -6.88 -18.85 5.03
N ASP A 632 -7.03 -17.52 4.95
CA ASP A 632 -6.90 -16.59 6.07
C ASP A 632 -8.23 -15.94 6.49
N GLU A 633 -9.35 -16.59 6.16
CA GLU A 633 -10.65 -16.16 6.67
C GLU A 633 -10.69 -16.18 8.22
N PRO A 634 -11.32 -15.18 8.88
CA PRO A 634 -12.20 -14.15 8.30
C PRO A 634 -11.50 -12.87 7.85
N TYR A 635 -10.18 -12.74 8.00
CA TYR A 635 -9.42 -11.56 7.59
C TYR A 635 -9.25 -11.47 6.07
N ALA A 636 -9.17 -12.62 5.39
CA ALA A 636 -8.92 -12.74 3.95
C ALA A 636 -7.66 -12.00 3.49
N VAL A 637 -6.57 -12.12 4.24
CA VAL A 637 -5.27 -11.53 3.89
C VAL A 637 -4.68 -12.29 2.70
N LEU A 638 -4.14 -11.56 1.73
CA LEU A 638 -3.44 -12.16 0.60
C LEU A 638 -2.14 -12.82 1.09
N ALA A 639 -1.99 -14.11 0.83
CA ALA A 639 -0.76 -14.82 1.14
C ALA A 639 0.43 -14.23 0.36
N ALA A 640 1.61 -14.19 0.97
CA ALA A 640 2.79 -13.55 0.37
C ALA A 640 3.18 -14.20 -0.96
N ALA A 641 3.36 -15.52 -1.00
CA ALA A 641 3.67 -16.26 -2.24
C ALA A 641 3.62 -17.77 -2.06
N VAL A 642 3.66 -18.48 -3.18
CA VAL A 642 4.10 -19.88 -3.23
C VAL A 642 5.63 -19.92 -3.14
N TYR A 643 6.17 -20.74 -2.24
CA TYR A 643 7.60 -20.97 -2.05
C TYR A 643 7.96 -22.41 -2.36
N ARG A 644 9.23 -22.67 -2.66
CA ARG A 644 9.73 -23.98 -3.02
C ARG A 644 11.06 -24.27 -2.33
N GLU A 645 11.20 -25.45 -1.70
CA GLU A 645 12.41 -25.81 -0.94
C GLU A 645 13.69 -25.74 -1.79
N SER A 646 13.62 -26.21 -3.05
CA SER A 646 14.78 -26.21 -3.94
C SER A 646 15.33 -24.80 -4.26
N GLU A 647 14.58 -23.73 -4.01
CA GLU A 647 15.05 -22.34 -4.18
C GLU A 647 15.99 -21.86 -3.08
N ALA A 648 16.21 -22.65 -2.02
CA ALA A 648 17.30 -22.42 -1.08
C ALA A 648 18.67 -22.28 -1.77
N ARG A 649 18.86 -22.88 -2.96
CA ARG A 649 20.08 -22.73 -3.80
C ARG A 649 20.33 -21.29 -4.25
N LEU A 650 19.28 -20.46 -4.37
CA LEU A 650 19.37 -19.08 -4.82
C LEU A 650 19.89 -18.14 -3.73
N ILE A 651 19.92 -18.57 -2.49
CA ILE A 651 20.40 -17.80 -1.37
C ILE A 651 21.92 -17.71 -1.44
N PRO A 652 22.49 -16.52 -1.55
CA PRO A 652 23.93 -16.34 -1.76
C PRO A 652 24.73 -16.77 -0.53
N GLU A 653 25.89 -17.37 -0.76
CA GLU A 653 26.85 -17.72 0.29
C GLU A 653 27.73 -16.54 0.71
N SER A 654 27.23 -15.32 0.63
CA SER A 654 28.04 -14.14 0.88
C SER A 654 28.45 -14.01 2.34
N LYS A 655 29.74 -13.95 2.58
CA LYS A 655 30.35 -13.67 3.89
C LYS A 655 30.46 -12.15 4.19
N ASN A 656 30.08 -11.30 3.25
CA ASN A 656 30.34 -9.86 3.32
C ASN A 656 29.18 -9.01 3.86
N TRP A 657 28.06 -9.64 4.19
CA TRP A 657 26.93 -8.98 4.83
C TRP A 657 27.06 -9.11 6.35
N THR A 658 26.42 -8.20 7.06
CA THR A 658 26.41 -8.28 8.53
C THR A 658 25.94 -9.66 9.01
N PRO A 659 26.33 -10.15 10.20
CA PRO A 659 25.88 -11.43 10.74
C PRO A 659 24.34 -11.58 10.76
N LEU A 660 23.60 -10.46 10.83
CA LEU A 660 22.14 -10.40 10.80
C LEU A 660 21.54 -10.64 9.40
N ARG A 661 22.35 -10.53 8.33
CA ARG A 661 21.96 -10.70 6.94
C ARG A 661 22.66 -11.87 6.27
N ALA A 662 23.38 -12.70 7.04
CA ALA A 662 23.99 -13.89 6.50
C ALA A 662 22.91 -14.78 5.91
N ALA A 663 22.95 -14.99 4.59
CA ALA A 663 22.09 -15.92 3.91
C ALA A 663 22.24 -17.29 4.54
N ASP A 664 21.17 -17.79 5.11
CA ASP A 664 21.15 -19.06 5.81
C ASP A 664 20.11 -19.96 5.13
N ARG A 665 20.59 -20.88 4.33
CA ARG A 665 19.75 -21.83 3.59
C ARG A 665 18.90 -22.69 4.51
N ASP A 666 19.42 -23.03 5.67
CA ASP A 666 18.69 -23.85 6.65
C ASP A 666 17.54 -23.04 7.26
N ALA A 667 17.74 -21.76 7.54
CA ALA A 667 16.68 -20.87 7.99
C ALA A 667 15.59 -20.68 6.95
N TYR A 668 15.97 -20.49 5.68
CA TYR A 668 15.01 -20.43 4.56
C TYR A 668 14.14 -21.70 4.53
N LEU A 669 14.76 -22.87 4.59
CA LEU A 669 14.05 -24.15 4.55
C LEU A 669 13.11 -24.32 5.76
N GLU A 670 13.56 -23.91 6.94
CA GLU A 670 12.73 -23.96 8.15
C GLU A 670 11.50 -23.05 8.02
N GLU A 671 11.69 -21.82 7.55
CA GLU A 671 10.58 -20.87 7.35
C GLU A 671 9.60 -21.35 6.27
N VAL A 672 10.09 -21.81 5.11
CA VAL A 672 9.24 -22.33 4.03
C VAL A 672 8.35 -23.46 4.55
N ARG A 673 8.90 -24.39 5.32
CA ARG A 673 8.18 -25.56 5.86
C ARG A 673 7.15 -25.21 6.93
N ARG A 674 7.17 -24.01 7.49
CA ARG A 674 6.12 -23.49 8.40
C ARG A 674 4.90 -22.97 7.66
N GLY A 675 4.99 -22.72 6.36
CA GLY A 675 3.85 -22.39 5.52
C GLY A 675 2.88 -23.55 5.36
N ILE A 676 1.80 -23.31 4.61
CA ILE A 676 0.76 -24.30 4.29
C ILE A 676 1.33 -25.26 3.24
N PRO A 677 1.45 -26.56 3.49
CA PRO A 677 1.95 -27.51 2.51
C PRO A 677 0.96 -27.66 1.35
N LEU A 678 1.42 -27.42 0.15
CA LEU A 678 0.63 -27.60 -1.08
C LEU A 678 0.78 -28.98 -1.66
N GLY A 679 2.01 -29.48 -1.73
CA GLY A 679 2.38 -30.80 -2.27
C GLY A 679 3.82 -30.81 -2.76
N GLY A 680 4.48 -31.96 -2.63
CA GLY A 680 5.91 -32.07 -2.96
C GLY A 680 6.77 -31.11 -2.14
N GLU A 681 7.53 -30.27 -2.80
CA GLU A 681 8.41 -29.26 -2.21
C GLU A 681 7.78 -27.86 -2.10
N TYR A 682 6.47 -27.70 -2.39
CA TYR A 682 5.78 -26.42 -2.48
C TYR A 682 4.95 -26.09 -1.25
N TYR A 683 5.01 -24.83 -0.84
CA TYR A 683 4.32 -24.29 0.32
C TYR A 683 3.71 -22.92 -0.03
N LEU A 684 2.54 -22.63 0.52
CA LEU A 684 1.95 -21.29 0.51
C LEU A 684 2.32 -20.60 1.83
N ARG A 685 3.05 -19.51 1.78
CA ARG A 685 3.39 -18.68 2.92
C ARG A 685 2.47 -17.48 3.02
N ARG A 686 1.92 -17.23 4.21
CA ARG A 686 1.11 -16.06 4.52
C ARG A 686 1.95 -14.80 4.54
N PHE A 687 3.16 -14.90 5.11
CA PHE A 687 4.13 -13.83 5.23
C PHE A 687 5.39 -14.16 4.44
N PRO A 688 6.10 -13.14 3.91
CA PRO A 688 7.35 -13.37 3.19
C PRO A 688 8.35 -14.17 4.05
N VAL A 689 9.07 -15.08 3.41
CA VAL A 689 10.20 -15.75 4.06
C VAL A 689 11.28 -14.72 4.30
N TRP A 690 11.75 -14.67 5.57
CA TRP A 690 12.77 -13.71 5.94
C TRP A 690 14.09 -14.04 5.24
N PHE A 691 14.60 -13.05 4.58
CA PHE A 691 15.91 -13.08 3.94
C PHE A 691 16.71 -11.85 4.33
N ASP A 692 16.15 -10.69 4.14
CA ASP A 692 16.72 -9.39 4.47
C ASP A 692 15.80 -8.63 5.45
N PHE A 693 14.55 -8.45 5.06
CA PHE A 693 13.49 -7.84 5.86
C PHE A 693 12.23 -8.70 5.78
N ARG A 694 11.51 -8.83 6.90
CA ARG A 694 10.35 -9.72 7.02
C ARG A 694 9.02 -9.06 6.69
N GLY A 695 8.93 -7.74 6.76
CA GLY A 695 7.68 -7.02 6.64
C GLY A 695 6.98 -7.25 5.31
N ASN A 696 5.65 -7.26 5.33
CA ASN A 696 4.82 -7.60 4.19
C ASN A 696 4.01 -6.43 3.61
N SER A 697 4.13 -5.19 4.12
CA SER A 697 3.27 -4.08 3.67
C SER A 697 3.35 -3.83 2.17
N SER A 698 4.56 -3.80 1.59
CA SER A 698 4.71 -3.61 0.14
C SER A 698 4.21 -4.80 -0.67
N VAL A 699 4.49 -6.02 -0.23
CA VAL A 699 4.04 -7.26 -0.91
C VAL A 699 2.52 -7.31 -0.92
N LEU A 700 1.89 -7.09 0.23
CA LEU A 700 0.43 -7.08 0.38
C LEU A 700 -0.24 -6.03 -0.51
N LEU A 701 0.26 -4.78 -0.48
CA LEU A 701 -0.28 -3.69 -1.28
C LEU A 701 -0.04 -3.89 -2.78
N SER A 702 1.09 -4.47 -3.18
CA SER A 702 1.37 -4.77 -4.58
C SER A 702 0.44 -5.86 -5.12
N GLN A 703 0.19 -6.92 -4.36
CA GLN A 703 -0.80 -7.94 -4.71
C GLN A 703 -2.22 -7.38 -4.73
N ALA A 704 -2.57 -6.50 -3.77
CA ALA A 704 -3.85 -5.80 -3.77
C ALA A 704 -4.00 -4.93 -5.03
N LYS A 705 -2.93 -4.25 -5.48
CA LYS A 705 -2.93 -3.49 -6.74
C LYS A 705 -3.09 -4.39 -7.96
N ALA A 706 -2.43 -5.54 -8.00
CA ALA A 706 -2.63 -6.52 -9.07
C ALA A 706 -4.10 -6.99 -9.12
N LEU A 707 -4.67 -7.30 -7.96
CA LEU A 707 -6.06 -7.76 -7.83
C LEU A 707 -7.07 -6.67 -8.21
N SER A 708 -6.86 -5.41 -7.79
CA SER A 708 -7.73 -4.29 -8.14
C SER A 708 -7.67 -3.96 -9.65
N ALA A 709 -6.48 -4.00 -10.26
CA ALA A 709 -6.33 -3.83 -11.71
C ALA A 709 -7.05 -4.96 -12.49
N ALA A 710 -6.92 -6.20 -12.02
CA ALA A 710 -7.68 -7.33 -12.59
C ALA A 710 -9.19 -7.13 -12.41
N ALA A 711 -9.63 -6.65 -11.24
CA ALA A 711 -11.04 -6.36 -10.97
C ALA A 711 -11.60 -5.31 -11.95
N GLN A 712 -10.87 -4.22 -12.18
CA GLN A 712 -11.25 -3.17 -13.14
C GLN A 712 -11.40 -3.75 -14.57
N LEU A 713 -10.42 -4.53 -15.02
CA LEU A 713 -10.46 -5.13 -16.34
C LEU A 713 -11.64 -6.11 -16.49
N ARG A 714 -11.97 -6.89 -15.44
CA ARG A 714 -12.97 -7.98 -15.48
C ARG A 714 -14.39 -7.52 -15.12
N GLY A 715 -14.53 -6.44 -14.37
CA GLY A 715 -15.80 -6.08 -13.71
C GLY A 715 -16.09 -6.97 -12.48
N ASP A 716 -15.06 -7.39 -11.74
CA ASP A 716 -15.14 -8.35 -10.64
C ASP A 716 -15.21 -7.62 -9.28
N LEU A 717 -16.44 -7.41 -8.78
CA LEU A 717 -16.69 -6.75 -7.49
C LEU A 717 -16.06 -7.47 -6.30
N GLN A 718 -16.00 -8.81 -6.34
CA GLN A 718 -15.40 -9.58 -5.25
C GLN A 718 -13.87 -9.36 -5.19
N ALA A 719 -13.23 -9.29 -6.35
CA ALA A 719 -11.81 -8.97 -6.42
C ALA A 719 -11.51 -7.54 -5.96
N ALA A 720 -12.36 -6.56 -6.31
CA ALA A 720 -12.25 -5.19 -5.85
C ALA A 720 -12.41 -5.07 -4.33
N ASP A 721 -13.42 -5.73 -3.77
CA ASP A 721 -13.68 -5.78 -2.33
C ASP A 721 -12.52 -6.45 -1.57
N LEU A 722 -12.00 -7.56 -2.09
CA LEU A 722 -10.86 -8.25 -1.51
C LEU A 722 -9.58 -7.40 -1.56
N ALA A 723 -9.38 -6.61 -2.63
CA ALA A 723 -8.26 -5.67 -2.72
C ALA A 723 -8.38 -4.55 -1.66
N GLN A 724 -9.59 -4.03 -1.44
CA GLN A 724 -9.85 -3.03 -0.40
C GLN A 724 -9.60 -3.57 1.00
N LYS A 725 -9.97 -4.82 1.29
CA LYS A 725 -9.70 -5.49 2.58
C LYS A 725 -8.22 -5.50 2.96
N GLN A 726 -7.31 -5.53 1.99
CA GLN A 726 -5.88 -5.45 2.28
C GLN A 726 -5.48 -4.07 2.83
N ALA A 727 -6.10 -3.00 2.35
CA ALA A 727 -5.93 -1.67 2.94
C ALA A 727 -6.58 -1.61 4.34
N GLU A 728 -7.75 -2.19 4.54
CA GLU A 728 -8.44 -2.27 5.84
C GLU A 728 -7.59 -3.02 6.88
N TRP A 729 -6.90 -4.11 6.47
CA TRP A 729 -5.95 -4.82 7.33
C TRP A 729 -4.85 -3.91 7.87
N LEU A 730 -4.26 -3.07 7.04
CA LEU A 730 -3.20 -2.15 7.46
C LEU A 730 -3.70 -1.03 8.37
N VAL A 731 -4.98 -0.72 8.38
CA VAL A 731 -5.53 0.37 9.18
C VAL A 731 -6.54 -0.10 10.24
N GLY A 732 -6.36 -1.30 10.78
CA GLY A 732 -7.06 -1.72 12.00
C GLY A 732 -7.86 -3.02 11.91
N LEU A 733 -8.22 -3.52 10.73
CA LEU A 733 -8.89 -4.83 10.58
C LEU A 733 -7.87 -5.98 10.68
N ASN A 734 -7.12 -6.01 11.76
CA ASN A 734 -6.07 -6.99 12.04
C ASN A 734 -6.16 -7.49 13.49
N PRO A 735 -5.47 -8.58 13.87
CA PRO A 735 -5.53 -9.15 15.22
C PRO A 735 -5.20 -8.17 16.35
N PHE A 736 -4.38 -7.16 16.05
CA PHE A 736 -3.94 -6.16 17.02
C PHE A 736 -4.97 -5.05 17.22
N ALA A 737 -5.97 -4.94 16.32
CA ALA A 737 -6.94 -3.84 16.23
C ALA A 737 -6.21 -2.49 16.28
N ALA A 738 -5.13 -2.35 15.49
CA ALA A 738 -4.22 -1.22 15.48
C ALA A 738 -3.88 -0.81 14.03
N SER A 739 -3.73 0.48 13.78
CA SER A 739 -3.27 0.97 12.50
C SER A 739 -1.75 0.80 12.36
N VAL A 740 -1.31 0.29 11.22
CA VAL A 740 0.11 0.20 10.84
C VAL A 740 0.61 1.53 10.27
N MET A 741 -0.29 2.34 9.68
CA MET A 741 0.04 3.67 9.17
C MET A 741 0.13 4.68 10.31
N TYR A 742 1.28 5.32 10.49
CA TYR A 742 1.49 6.31 11.55
C TYR A 742 0.55 7.52 11.37
N GLY A 743 -0.19 7.83 12.44
CA GLY A 743 -1.13 8.96 12.46
C GLY A 743 -2.46 8.71 11.76
N GLU A 744 -2.71 7.52 11.19
CA GLU A 744 -4.01 7.14 10.63
C GLU A 744 -4.79 6.30 11.65
N GLY A 745 -6.06 6.65 11.86
CA GLY A 745 -6.92 5.91 12.78
C GLY A 745 -6.43 5.92 14.22
N TYR A 746 -6.28 4.74 14.83
CA TYR A 746 -6.04 4.58 16.26
C TYR A 746 -4.99 3.51 16.55
N ASP A 747 -4.38 3.60 17.74
CA ASP A 747 -3.39 2.66 18.26
C ASP A 747 -2.16 2.44 17.35
N TRP A 748 -1.88 3.39 16.45
CA TRP A 748 -0.66 3.38 15.65
C TRP A 748 0.58 3.53 16.54
N THR A 749 1.64 2.77 16.21
CA THR A 749 2.89 2.79 16.98
C THR A 749 3.90 3.77 16.39
N PRO A 750 4.84 4.32 17.19
CA PRO A 750 6.04 4.94 16.64
C PRO A 750 6.79 3.98 15.71
N LEU A 751 7.43 4.52 14.68
CA LEU A 751 8.13 3.75 13.65
C LEU A 751 9.64 4.05 13.66
N TYR A 752 10.42 3.17 13.06
CA TYR A 752 11.85 3.37 12.86
C TYR A 752 12.07 4.30 11.67
N SER A 753 12.77 5.39 11.91
CA SER A 753 13.08 6.40 10.92
C SER A 753 14.54 6.81 11.05
N VAL A 754 15.30 6.69 9.97
CA VAL A 754 16.74 7.00 9.99
C VAL A 754 16.93 8.50 10.18
N ARG A 755 17.44 8.91 11.33
CA ARG A 755 17.80 10.30 11.68
C ARG A 755 16.72 11.36 11.47
N SER A 756 15.49 10.96 11.32
CA SER A 756 14.32 11.82 11.13
C SER A 756 13.33 11.67 12.28
N GLY A 757 12.38 12.61 12.38
CA GLY A 757 11.24 12.51 13.28
C GLY A 757 10.19 11.51 12.83
N GLN A 758 9.09 11.42 13.58
CA GLN A 758 7.92 10.63 13.18
C GLN A 758 7.13 11.38 12.09
N MET A 759 6.75 10.67 11.03
CA MET A 759 6.11 11.25 9.86
C MET A 759 4.70 10.71 9.68
N VAL A 760 3.70 11.57 9.75
CA VAL A 760 2.30 11.19 9.53
C VAL A 760 2.12 10.62 8.12
N GLY A 761 1.46 9.47 8.01
CA GLY A 761 1.24 8.76 6.76
C GLY A 761 2.33 7.75 6.41
N ALA A 762 3.37 7.63 7.24
CA ALA A 762 4.38 6.60 7.06
C ALA A 762 3.78 5.20 7.19
N LEU A 763 4.11 4.33 6.23
CA LEU A 763 3.92 2.90 6.32
C LEU A 763 5.28 2.24 6.50
N PRO A 764 5.42 1.31 7.44
CA PRO A 764 6.66 0.57 7.63
C PRO A 764 6.76 -0.61 6.66
N VAL A 765 7.89 -1.30 6.68
CA VAL A 765 8.04 -2.62 6.04
C VAL A 765 6.89 -3.56 6.41
N GLY A 766 6.40 -3.54 7.66
CA GLY A 766 5.05 -4.02 8.01
C GLY A 766 5.00 -5.14 9.04
N ILE A 767 3.78 -5.66 9.25
CA ILE A 767 3.54 -6.82 10.09
C ILE A 767 4.36 -7.99 9.56
N GLU A 768 5.01 -8.73 10.45
CA GLU A 768 5.85 -9.87 10.11
C GLU A 768 5.51 -11.12 10.96
N THR A 769 6.40 -12.07 11.04
CA THR A 769 6.28 -13.27 11.85
C THR A 769 7.32 -13.29 12.96
N LYS A 770 7.07 -14.03 14.03
CA LYS A 770 8.05 -14.28 15.07
C LYS A 770 8.89 -15.54 14.76
N GLY A 771 10.21 -15.37 14.71
CA GLY A 771 11.08 -16.48 14.37
C GLY A 771 10.75 -17.11 13.02
N PHE A 772 10.53 -18.42 12.95
CA PHE A 772 10.19 -19.14 11.72
C PHE A 772 8.70 -19.24 11.43
N ASP A 773 7.83 -18.71 12.31
CA ASP A 773 6.39 -18.88 12.20
C ASP A 773 5.77 -18.27 10.93
N ASP A 774 4.49 -18.54 10.72
CA ASP A 774 3.67 -18.00 9.64
C ASP A 774 2.37 -17.39 10.20
N ALA A 775 2.48 -16.73 11.36
CA ALA A 775 1.41 -16.01 12.04
C ALA A 775 1.81 -14.54 12.26
N PRO A 776 0.85 -13.62 12.28
CA PRO A 776 1.15 -12.19 12.40
C PRO A 776 1.79 -11.84 13.75
N TYR A 777 2.82 -11.01 13.70
CA TYR A 777 3.56 -10.51 14.86
C TYR A 777 3.79 -9.00 14.71
N TRP A 778 3.33 -8.23 15.69
CA TRP A 778 3.46 -6.76 15.72
C TRP A 778 3.85 -6.29 17.13
N PRO A 779 5.12 -6.49 17.52
CA PRO A 779 5.59 -6.18 18.89
C PRO A 779 5.61 -4.67 19.15
N THR A 780 5.67 -4.30 20.43
CA THR A 780 5.79 -2.90 20.86
C THR A 780 7.17 -2.32 20.56
N GLN A 781 8.21 -3.17 20.46
CA GLN A 781 9.55 -2.73 20.09
C GLN A 781 9.60 -2.15 18.68
N ILE A 782 10.49 -1.19 18.49
CA ILE A 782 10.79 -0.56 17.20
C ILE A 782 12.14 -1.10 16.75
N CYS A 783 12.23 -1.61 15.53
CA CYS A 783 13.52 -1.89 14.90
C CYS A 783 13.36 -1.83 13.37
N TRP A 784 14.49 -1.70 12.68
CA TRP A 784 14.50 -1.56 11.22
C TRP A 784 13.94 -2.78 10.48
N THR A 785 13.98 -3.98 11.03
CA THR A 785 13.54 -5.19 10.34
C THR A 785 12.04 -5.26 10.04
N TYR A 786 11.18 -4.62 10.81
CA TYR A 786 9.72 -4.64 10.62
C TYR A 786 8.99 -3.31 10.84
N LYS A 787 9.65 -2.33 11.46
CA LYS A 787 9.04 -1.00 11.69
C LYS A 787 9.75 0.15 10.96
N GLU A 788 10.70 -0.14 10.09
CA GLU A 788 11.34 0.88 9.28
C GLU A 788 10.33 1.48 8.28
N VAL A 789 10.24 2.80 8.28
CA VAL A 789 9.40 3.50 7.31
C VAL A 789 9.98 3.39 5.92
N TRP A 790 9.11 3.20 4.92
CA TRP A 790 9.55 3.06 3.54
C TRP A 790 8.65 3.81 2.57
N THR A 791 9.25 4.39 1.55
CA THR A 791 8.51 5.05 0.47
C THR A 791 7.73 4.07 -0.39
N GLN A 792 8.22 2.84 -0.56
CA GLN A 792 7.55 1.83 -1.40
C GLN A 792 6.14 1.48 -0.93
N PRO A 793 5.88 1.06 0.32
CA PRO A 793 4.51 0.76 0.75
C PRO A 793 3.59 1.99 0.67
N VAL A 794 4.12 3.21 0.91
CA VAL A 794 3.33 4.43 0.76
C VAL A 794 2.98 4.70 -0.71
N GLY A 795 3.93 4.48 -1.62
CA GLY A 795 3.65 4.56 -3.06
C GLY A 795 2.63 3.52 -3.52
N GLN A 796 2.74 2.27 -3.06
CA GLN A 796 1.76 1.22 -3.34
C GLN A 796 0.37 1.56 -2.78
N TRP A 797 0.32 2.15 -1.57
CA TRP A 797 -0.92 2.68 -1.00
C TRP A 797 -1.57 3.71 -1.93
N ILE A 798 -0.83 4.75 -2.33
CA ILE A 798 -1.32 5.79 -3.24
C ILE A 798 -1.81 5.17 -4.56
N TRP A 799 -1.08 4.19 -5.10
CA TRP A 799 -1.46 3.54 -6.35
C TRP A 799 -2.71 2.66 -6.21
N LEU A 800 -2.87 1.94 -5.10
CA LEU A 800 -4.08 1.17 -4.81
C LEU A 800 -5.29 2.10 -4.66
N MET A 801 -5.12 3.27 -4.03
CA MET A 801 -6.21 4.24 -3.84
C MET A 801 -6.82 4.73 -5.16
N GLN A 802 -6.09 4.69 -6.26
CA GLN A 802 -6.64 4.94 -7.61
C GLN A 802 -7.87 4.05 -7.90
N ASP A 803 -7.85 2.79 -7.48
CA ASP A 803 -8.85 1.79 -7.82
C ASP A 803 -9.89 1.55 -6.72
N VAL A 804 -9.64 2.01 -5.47
CA VAL A 804 -10.54 1.72 -4.33
C VAL A 804 -11.13 2.98 -3.68
N SER A 805 -10.60 4.17 -3.95
CA SER A 805 -11.03 5.40 -3.27
C SER A 805 -11.70 6.42 -4.18
N VAL A 806 -11.48 6.36 -5.48
CA VAL A 806 -12.07 7.34 -6.41
C VAL A 806 -13.51 6.94 -6.72
N PRO A 807 -14.51 7.82 -6.55
CA PRO A 807 -15.88 7.50 -6.89
C PRO A 807 -16.03 7.10 -8.37
N ALA A 808 -16.86 6.11 -8.63
CA ALA A 808 -17.14 5.70 -10.00
C ALA A 808 -18.03 6.72 -10.72
N THR A 809 -17.70 7.02 -11.96
CA THR A 809 -18.50 7.90 -12.81
C THR A 809 -19.23 7.10 -13.87
N VAL A 810 -20.55 7.23 -13.92
CA VAL A 810 -21.40 6.70 -14.98
C VAL A 810 -21.96 7.85 -15.78
N ARG A 811 -21.64 7.89 -17.06
CA ARG A 811 -22.17 8.90 -17.99
C ARG A 811 -22.78 8.20 -19.20
N GLY A 812 -23.64 8.90 -19.91
CA GLY A 812 -24.22 8.30 -21.09
C GLY A 812 -25.17 9.22 -21.83
N THR A 813 -25.85 8.63 -22.79
CA THR A 813 -26.88 9.30 -23.58
C THR A 813 -28.18 8.52 -23.49
N ALA A 814 -29.22 9.18 -23.06
CA ALA A 814 -30.56 8.64 -22.94
C ALA A 814 -31.49 9.24 -24.05
N ASN A 815 -32.72 8.76 -24.16
CA ASN A 815 -33.65 9.31 -25.12
C ASN A 815 -34.10 10.72 -24.70
N PRO A 816 -33.71 11.79 -25.43
CA PRO A 816 -34.07 13.15 -25.04
C PRO A 816 -35.60 13.45 -25.19
N ALA A 817 -36.35 12.62 -25.93
CA ALA A 817 -37.80 12.76 -26.04
C ALA A 817 -38.53 12.11 -24.84
N SER A 818 -37.86 11.30 -24.03
CA SER A 818 -38.42 10.80 -22.79
C SER A 818 -38.24 11.85 -21.70
N HIS A 819 -39.31 12.15 -20.98
CA HIS A 819 -39.26 13.01 -19.79
C HIS A 819 -39.02 12.24 -18.52
N GLU A 820 -38.85 10.92 -18.61
CA GLU A 820 -38.57 10.05 -17.47
C GLU A 820 -37.09 10.13 -17.09
N PRO A 821 -36.76 10.13 -15.79
CA PRO A 821 -35.38 10.06 -15.36
C PRO A 821 -34.74 8.72 -15.75
N VAL A 822 -33.42 8.71 -15.86
CA VAL A 822 -32.67 7.44 -15.92
C VAL A 822 -32.58 6.90 -14.51
N GLU A 823 -33.13 5.71 -14.27
CA GLU A 823 -33.14 5.04 -12.97
C GLU A 823 -32.02 3.99 -12.92
N PHE A 824 -31.26 4.02 -11.85
CA PHE A 824 -30.22 3.05 -11.51
C PHE A 824 -30.64 2.31 -10.25
N ARG A 825 -31.02 1.05 -10.38
CA ARG A 825 -31.42 0.19 -9.24
C ARG A 825 -30.28 -0.76 -8.90
N GLU A 826 -29.69 -0.61 -7.73
CA GLU A 826 -28.69 -1.55 -7.23
C GLU A 826 -29.36 -2.89 -6.86
N GLN A 827 -28.84 -4.00 -7.41
CA GLN A 827 -29.53 -5.31 -7.36
C GLN A 827 -29.58 -5.92 -5.96
N LYS A 828 -28.55 -5.72 -5.13
CA LYS A 828 -28.46 -6.33 -3.78
C LYS A 828 -29.30 -5.56 -2.75
N SER A 829 -29.25 -4.24 -2.76
CA SER A 829 -29.96 -3.38 -1.79
C SER A 829 -31.34 -2.96 -2.27
N GLY A 830 -31.60 -2.99 -3.56
CA GLY A 830 -32.79 -2.43 -4.18
C GLY A 830 -32.83 -0.89 -4.19
N GLN A 831 -31.76 -0.21 -3.74
CA GLN A 831 -31.68 1.25 -3.72
C GLN A 831 -31.74 1.80 -5.14
N VAL A 832 -32.52 2.87 -5.34
CA VAL A 832 -32.67 3.53 -6.64
C VAL A 832 -32.03 4.90 -6.59
N THR A 833 -31.13 5.16 -7.52
CA THR A 833 -30.55 6.48 -7.80
C THR A 833 -31.03 6.94 -9.17
N THR A 834 -31.33 8.22 -9.33
CA THR A 834 -31.83 8.77 -10.60
C THR A 834 -30.92 9.84 -11.17
N ALA A 835 -30.79 9.87 -12.50
CA ALA A 835 -30.15 10.95 -13.23
C ALA A 835 -31.14 11.60 -14.18
N THR A 836 -31.05 12.92 -14.30
CA THR A 836 -31.85 13.68 -15.29
C THR A 836 -31.06 13.81 -16.58
N ALA A 837 -31.59 13.29 -17.66
CA ALA A 837 -31.00 13.45 -18.98
C ALA A 837 -31.19 14.88 -19.52
N SER A 838 -30.21 15.42 -20.23
CA SER A 838 -30.29 16.71 -20.93
C SER A 838 -31.44 16.71 -21.93
N PRO A 839 -32.34 17.70 -21.92
CA PRO A 839 -33.47 17.74 -22.85
C PRO A 839 -33.05 17.97 -24.29
N LEU A 840 -31.82 18.43 -24.56
CA LEU A 840 -31.34 18.74 -25.91
C LEU A 840 -30.59 17.56 -26.54
N GLY A 841 -29.75 16.87 -25.77
CA GLY A 841 -28.89 15.83 -26.32
C GLY A 841 -29.04 14.50 -25.62
N GLY A 842 -29.77 14.42 -24.49
CA GLY A 842 -29.96 13.21 -23.72
C GLY A 842 -28.80 12.84 -22.83
N GLU A 843 -27.74 13.69 -22.73
CA GLU A 843 -26.58 13.39 -21.91
C GLU A 843 -26.92 13.39 -20.42
N PHE A 844 -26.34 12.44 -19.69
CA PHE A 844 -26.39 12.36 -18.24
C PHE A 844 -25.03 11.99 -17.66
N ASN A 845 -24.82 12.35 -16.40
CA ASN A 845 -23.61 12.02 -15.64
C ASN A 845 -23.96 11.94 -14.16
N LEU A 846 -23.47 10.91 -13.46
CA LEU A 846 -23.63 10.75 -12.03
C LEU A 846 -22.51 9.87 -11.45
N HIS A 847 -22.34 9.96 -10.12
CA HIS A 847 -21.47 9.07 -9.37
C HIS A 847 -22.30 7.99 -8.68
N LEU A 848 -21.85 6.75 -8.76
CA LEU A 848 -22.50 5.61 -8.11
C LEU A 848 -21.51 4.88 -7.20
N PRO A 849 -21.96 4.39 -6.03
CA PRO A 849 -21.23 3.39 -5.27
C PRO A 849 -21.00 2.12 -6.10
N GLU A 850 -20.01 1.34 -5.72
CA GLU A 850 -19.78 0.04 -6.31
C GLU A 850 -20.99 -0.87 -6.17
N GLY A 851 -21.29 -1.65 -7.20
CA GLY A 851 -22.47 -2.53 -7.24
C GLY A 851 -22.85 -2.99 -8.63
N HIS A 852 -23.84 -3.86 -8.69
CA HIS A 852 -24.53 -4.25 -9.93
C HIS A 852 -25.82 -3.47 -10.07
N TYR A 853 -25.94 -2.71 -11.14
CA TYR A 853 -27.10 -1.84 -11.37
C TYR A 853 -27.91 -2.29 -12.56
N GLU A 854 -29.22 -2.37 -12.38
CA GLU A 854 -30.21 -2.30 -13.44
C GLU A 854 -30.43 -0.84 -13.82
N VAL A 855 -30.34 -0.51 -15.11
CA VAL A 855 -30.49 0.86 -15.63
C VAL A 855 -31.69 0.93 -16.56
N ARG A 856 -32.60 1.86 -16.29
CA ARG A 856 -33.84 2.01 -17.06
C ARG A 856 -34.14 3.46 -17.39
N GLN A 857 -34.70 3.65 -18.60
CA GLN A 857 -35.42 4.88 -18.98
C GLN A 857 -36.56 4.49 -19.91
N GLY A 858 -37.83 4.55 -19.43
CA GLY A 858 -38.98 4.06 -20.17
C GLY A 858 -38.88 2.57 -20.47
N SER A 859 -38.85 2.22 -21.76
CA SER A 859 -38.67 0.85 -22.25
C SER A 859 -37.20 0.46 -22.41
N ALA A 860 -36.28 1.41 -22.42
CA ALA A 860 -34.85 1.13 -22.53
C ALA A 860 -34.33 0.56 -21.22
N HIS A 861 -33.60 -0.54 -21.31
CA HIS A 861 -33.10 -1.29 -20.16
C HIS A 861 -31.72 -1.89 -20.45
N THR A 862 -30.78 -1.74 -19.51
CA THR A 862 -29.46 -2.37 -19.54
C THR A 862 -28.98 -2.64 -18.12
N SER A 863 -27.83 -3.25 -17.96
CA SER A 863 -27.15 -3.44 -16.69
C SER A 863 -25.70 -2.99 -16.74
N VAL A 864 -25.18 -2.49 -15.61
CA VAL A 864 -23.78 -2.12 -15.48
C VAL A 864 -23.26 -2.58 -14.13
N THR A 865 -22.03 -3.11 -14.15
CA THR A 865 -21.24 -3.37 -12.94
C THR A 865 -20.31 -2.19 -12.72
N VAL A 866 -20.47 -1.54 -11.59
CA VAL A 866 -19.73 -0.33 -11.22
C VAL A 866 -18.70 -0.69 -10.16
N LEU A 867 -17.44 -0.32 -10.40
CA LEU A 867 -16.34 -0.44 -9.44
C LEU A 867 -15.77 0.95 -9.10
N PRO A 868 -15.19 1.16 -7.91
CA PRO A 868 -14.52 2.40 -7.58
C PRO A 868 -13.42 2.72 -8.63
N GLY A 869 -13.17 3.98 -8.92
CA GLY A 869 -12.21 4.41 -9.95
C GLY A 869 -12.68 4.20 -11.38
N GLY A 870 -13.79 3.50 -11.62
CA GLY A 870 -14.28 3.18 -12.95
C GLY A 870 -14.95 4.35 -13.66
N LEU A 871 -14.85 4.39 -14.99
CA LEU A 871 -15.56 5.31 -15.85
C LEU A 871 -16.38 4.51 -16.88
N TYR A 872 -17.69 4.69 -16.83
CA TYR A 872 -18.64 3.91 -17.62
C TYR A 872 -19.44 4.77 -18.57
N ASP A 873 -19.49 4.39 -19.85
CA ASP A 873 -20.28 5.04 -20.89
C ASP A 873 -21.47 4.17 -21.26
N LEU A 874 -22.70 4.69 -21.15
CA LEU A 874 -23.93 4.00 -21.47
C LEU A 874 -24.67 4.69 -22.62
N ASP A 875 -25.24 3.90 -23.53
CA ASP A 875 -26.11 4.42 -24.61
C ASP A 875 -27.53 3.79 -24.47
N LEU A 876 -28.46 4.56 -23.94
CA LEU A 876 -29.86 4.20 -23.74
C LEU A 876 -30.78 4.73 -24.85
N ARG A 877 -30.24 5.27 -25.95
CA ARG A 877 -31.05 5.78 -27.08
C ARG A 877 -31.70 4.67 -27.90
N ARG A 878 -31.12 3.49 -27.85
CA ARG A 878 -31.65 2.31 -28.52
C ARG A 878 -32.56 1.58 -27.55
N ASP A 879 -33.74 1.14 -28.02
CA ASP A 879 -34.62 0.24 -27.31
C ASP A 879 -33.95 -1.14 -27.16
N HIS A 880 -32.92 -1.21 -26.33
CA HIS A 880 -32.24 -2.47 -25.99
C HIS A 880 -32.78 -3.00 -24.68
N ALA A 881 -33.93 -3.61 -24.72
CA ALA A 881 -34.33 -4.52 -23.68
C ALA A 881 -33.64 -5.88 -23.95
N LEU A 882 -32.41 -6.02 -23.49
CA LEU A 882 -31.67 -7.27 -23.55
C LEU A 882 -31.22 -7.66 -22.14
N ASP A 883 -31.85 -8.70 -21.61
CA ASP A 883 -31.30 -9.42 -20.44
C ASP A 883 -30.81 -10.79 -20.90
N PHE A 884 -29.63 -11.20 -20.43
CA PHE A 884 -29.11 -12.50 -20.76
C PHE A 884 -28.25 -13.08 -19.63
N LYS A 885 -28.32 -14.41 -19.52
CA LYS A 885 -27.50 -15.20 -18.63
C LYS A 885 -26.62 -16.16 -19.43
N VAL A 886 -25.41 -16.36 -18.98
CA VAL A 886 -24.51 -17.36 -19.53
C VAL A 886 -24.34 -18.46 -18.49
N THR A 887 -24.55 -19.71 -18.92
CA THR A 887 -24.33 -20.90 -18.11
C THR A 887 -23.47 -21.86 -18.88
N PHE A 888 -22.80 -22.75 -18.16
CA PHE A 888 -22.08 -23.85 -18.81
C PHE A 888 -22.45 -25.18 -18.16
N GLN A 889 -22.33 -26.23 -18.92
CA GLN A 889 -22.48 -27.60 -18.50
C GLN A 889 -21.26 -28.40 -18.95
N ASP A 890 -20.53 -28.95 -17.99
CA ASP A 890 -19.50 -29.91 -18.24
C ASP A 890 -20.14 -31.24 -18.61
N LEU A 891 -19.76 -31.80 -19.79
CA LEU A 891 -20.26 -33.08 -20.25
C LEU A 891 -19.27 -34.22 -19.96
N GLY A 892 -18.10 -33.91 -19.36
CA GLY A 892 -16.97 -34.84 -19.26
C GLY A 892 -16.21 -35.01 -20.59
N HIS A 893 -15.07 -35.69 -20.52
CA HIS A 893 -14.23 -35.94 -21.71
C HIS A 893 -13.82 -34.66 -22.48
N GLU A 894 -13.49 -33.58 -21.74
CA GLU A 894 -13.03 -32.30 -22.33
C GLU A 894 -14.12 -31.55 -23.12
N GLU A 895 -15.39 -31.94 -23.00
CA GLU A 895 -16.52 -31.31 -23.69
C GLU A 895 -17.33 -30.43 -22.71
N VAL A 896 -17.57 -29.18 -23.11
CA VAL A 896 -18.41 -28.23 -22.37
C VAL A 896 -19.46 -27.63 -23.28
N VAL A 897 -20.66 -27.43 -22.78
CA VAL A 897 -21.72 -26.69 -23.46
C VAL A 897 -21.89 -25.33 -22.80
N LEU A 898 -21.70 -24.25 -23.56
CA LEU A 898 -22.00 -22.90 -23.16
C LEU A 898 -23.39 -22.53 -23.68
N ARG A 899 -24.27 -22.03 -22.80
CA ARG A 899 -25.62 -21.58 -23.12
C ARG A 899 -25.81 -20.13 -22.75
N VAL A 900 -26.34 -19.36 -23.67
CA VAL A 900 -26.85 -18.03 -23.45
C VAL A 900 -28.36 -18.12 -23.47
N SER A 901 -29.02 -17.80 -22.38
CA SER A 901 -30.47 -17.61 -22.32
C SER A 901 -30.76 -16.11 -22.31
N ALA A 902 -31.39 -15.62 -23.36
CA ALA A 902 -31.67 -14.20 -23.56
C ALA A 902 -33.18 -13.95 -23.64
N GLU A 903 -33.61 -12.86 -23.02
CA GLU A 903 -34.95 -12.29 -23.10
C GLU A 903 -34.89 -10.79 -23.39
N GLY A 904 -35.93 -10.27 -24.02
CA GLY A 904 -35.98 -8.88 -24.42
C GLY A 904 -36.73 -8.64 -25.74
N ALA A 905 -36.24 -7.74 -26.57
CA ALA A 905 -36.87 -7.39 -27.85
C ALA A 905 -35.80 -7.18 -28.96
N GLY A 906 -36.12 -7.57 -30.17
CA GLY A 906 -35.30 -7.36 -31.34
C GLY A 906 -34.40 -8.54 -31.70
N ARG A 907 -33.44 -8.27 -32.57
CA ARG A 907 -32.42 -9.24 -32.96
C ARG A 907 -31.09 -8.86 -32.34
N HIS A 908 -30.47 -9.82 -31.70
CA HIS A 908 -29.18 -9.65 -31.04
C HIS A 908 -28.17 -10.67 -31.56
N THR A 909 -26.93 -10.26 -31.60
CA THR A 909 -25.82 -11.11 -31.99
C THR A 909 -24.92 -11.34 -30.80
N PHE A 910 -24.73 -12.62 -30.44
CA PHE A 910 -23.79 -13.00 -29.40
C PHE A 910 -22.49 -13.50 -30.03
N THR A 911 -21.36 -12.92 -29.62
CA THR A 911 -20.04 -13.32 -30.03
C THR A 911 -19.29 -13.92 -28.85
N ILE A 912 -18.66 -15.10 -29.05
CA ILE A 912 -17.81 -15.69 -28.05
C ILE A 912 -16.34 -15.42 -28.39
N ARG A 913 -15.58 -14.94 -27.41
CA ARG A 913 -14.11 -14.92 -27.40
C ARG A 913 -13.66 -15.86 -26.29
N SER A 914 -12.64 -16.68 -26.54
CA SER A 914 -12.20 -17.67 -25.54
C SER A 914 -10.71 -17.94 -25.60
N ASP A 915 -10.16 -18.45 -24.51
CA ASP A 915 -8.84 -19.04 -24.42
C ASP A 915 -8.95 -20.45 -23.84
N ASN A 916 -8.12 -21.36 -24.34
CA ASN A 916 -8.13 -22.78 -24.01
C ASN A 916 -9.41 -23.54 -24.41
N LEU A 917 -10.20 -23.00 -25.36
CA LEU A 917 -11.40 -23.61 -25.90
C LEU A 917 -11.36 -23.59 -27.43
N THR A 918 -11.83 -24.71 -28.06
CA THR A 918 -12.11 -24.79 -29.49
C THR A 918 -13.61 -24.92 -29.69
N LEU A 919 -14.18 -24.02 -30.49
CA LEU A 919 -15.61 -23.99 -30.79
C LEU A 919 -15.95 -24.99 -31.91
N LYS A 920 -17.03 -25.75 -31.77
CA LYS A 920 -17.56 -26.62 -32.85
C LYS A 920 -18.48 -25.83 -33.80
N GLU A 921 -19.18 -24.81 -33.33
CA GLU A 921 -20.00 -23.90 -34.08
C GLU A 921 -19.25 -22.59 -34.41
N GLN A 922 -19.90 -21.74 -35.22
CA GLN A 922 -19.41 -20.39 -35.47
C GLN A 922 -19.35 -19.61 -34.17
N GLY A 923 -18.28 -18.86 -33.95
CA GLY A 923 -18.09 -18.01 -32.76
C GLY A 923 -19.12 -16.87 -32.61
N LYS A 924 -19.99 -16.70 -33.61
CA LYS A 924 -21.04 -15.68 -33.66
C LYS A 924 -22.40 -16.34 -33.94
N GLN A 925 -23.40 -16.07 -33.08
CA GLN A 925 -24.78 -16.57 -33.26
C GLN A 925 -25.78 -15.42 -33.11
N GLU A 926 -26.86 -15.47 -33.92
CA GLU A 926 -27.95 -14.52 -33.87
C GLU A 926 -29.13 -15.11 -33.10
N VAL A 927 -29.73 -14.30 -32.22
CA VAL A 927 -30.94 -14.64 -31.45
C VAL A 927 -32.03 -13.61 -31.74
N ASP A 928 -33.17 -14.07 -32.19
CA ASP A 928 -34.35 -13.22 -32.51
C ASP A 928 -35.33 -13.24 -31.32
N LEU A 929 -35.42 -12.12 -30.60
CA LEU A 929 -36.29 -11.93 -29.41
C LEU A 929 -37.61 -11.20 -29.74
N THR A 930 -37.91 -10.99 -31.01
CA THR A 930 -39.11 -10.23 -31.43
C THR A 930 -40.45 -10.82 -30.95
N SER A 931 -40.46 -12.07 -30.52
CA SER A 931 -41.67 -12.77 -30.02
C SER A 931 -41.87 -12.67 -28.49
N GLY A 932 -40.98 -12.01 -27.75
CA GLY A 932 -41.06 -11.90 -26.30
C GLY A 932 -40.81 -13.19 -25.50
N ASN A 933 -40.31 -14.25 -26.17
CA ASN A 933 -39.99 -15.51 -25.52
C ASN A 933 -38.47 -15.58 -25.26
N VAL A 934 -38.14 -16.28 -24.17
CA VAL A 934 -36.71 -16.61 -23.90
C VAL A 934 -36.18 -17.45 -25.06
N ARG A 935 -35.02 -17.05 -25.59
CA ARG A 935 -34.31 -17.75 -26.66
C ARG A 935 -32.91 -18.10 -26.19
N GLU A 936 -32.33 -19.12 -26.83
CA GLU A 936 -31.02 -19.63 -26.48
C GLU A 936 -30.06 -19.57 -27.68
N ALA A 937 -28.79 -19.20 -27.40
CA ALA A 937 -27.64 -19.52 -28.22
C ALA A 937 -26.78 -20.57 -27.52
N VAL A 938 -26.30 -21.54 -28.24
CA VAL A 938 -25.58 -22.68 -27.67
C VAL A 938 -24.30 -22.94 -28.45
N TRP A 939 -23.20 -23.09 -27.72
CA TRP A 939 -21.91 -23.51 -28.27
C TRP A 939 -21.45 -24.78 -27.57
N HIS A 940 -21.09 -25.78 -28.39
CA HIS A 940 -20.35 -26.94 -27.93
C HIS A 940 -18.87 -26.65 -28.11
N VAL A 941 -18.14 -26.76 -27.06
CA VAL A 941 -16.72 -26.42 -27.02
C VAL A 941 -15.91 -27.58 -26.51
N HIS A 942 -14.70 -27.71 -27.04
CA HIS A 942 -13.71 -28.70 -26.60
C HIS A 942 -12.60 -27.96 -25.85
N VAL A 943 -12.25 -28.44 -24.65
CA VAL A 943 -11.16 -27.91 -23.83
C VAL A 943 -9.85 -28.41 -24.43
N VAL A 944 -8.98 -27.49 -24.85
CA VAL A 944 -7.72 -27.79 -25.52
C VAL A 944 -6.71 -28.46 -24.60
N SER A 945 -6.61 -27.95 -23.34
CA SER A 945 -5.73 -28.46 -22.32
C SER A 945 -6.50 -28.55 -20.99
N PRO A 946 -6.93 -29.78 -20.58
CA PRO A 946 -7.76 -30.00 -19.40
C PRO A 946 -7.13 -29.49 -18.09
N GLU A 947 -5.81 -29.58 -17.99
CA GLU A 947 -5.03 -29.12 -16.85
C GLU A 947 -4.91 -27.59 -16.73
N THR A 948 -5.39 -26.85 -17.73
CA THR A 948 -5.39 -25.38 -17.75
C THR A 948 -6.82 -24.87 -17.65
N PRO A 949 -7.15 -23.98 -16.72
CA PRO A 949 -8.48 -23.36 -16.70
C PRO A 949 -8.78 -22.66 -18.03
N TRP A 950 -10.00 -22.81 -18.51
CA TRP A 950 -10.46 -22.11 -19.70
C TRP A 950 -11.22 -20.83 -19.31
N VAL A 951 -11.20 -19.84 -20.20
CA VAL A 951 -11.90 -18.56 -20.06
C VAL A 951 -12.71 -18.31 -21.33
N ALA A 952 -13.98 -17.97 -21.17
CA ALA A 952 -14.84 -17.53 -22.27
C ALA A 952 -15.56 -16.23 -21.92
N LEU A 953 -15.67 -15.35 -22.90
CA LEU A 953 -16.46 -14.13 -22.85
C LEU A 953 -17.56 -14.19 -23.88
N VAL A 954 -18.79 -13.98 -23.44
CA VAL A 954 -19.93 -13.79 -24.32
C VAL A 954 -20.24 -12.31 -24.43
N ILE A 955 -20.17 -11.78 -25.64
CA ILE A 955 -20.26 -10.34 -25.96
C ILE A 955 -21.51 -10.12 -26.80
N PRO A 956 -22.52 -9.40 -26.31
CA PRO A 956 -23.71 -9.05 -27.06
C PRO A 956 -23.41 -7.89 -28.03
N ASP A 957 -23.91 -7.99 -29.26
CA ASP A 957 -23.87 -6.94 -30.29
C ASP A 957 -22.49 -6.25 -30.51
N GLY A 958 -21.42 -6.97 -30.15
CA GLY A 958 -20.06 -6.43 -30.20
C GLY A 958 -19.68 -5.49 -29.05
N THR A 959 -20.54 -5.31 -28.04
CA THR A 959 -20.36 -4.39 -26.93
C THR A 959 -19.59 -5.05 -25.80
N LEU A 960 -18.28 -4.83 -25.74
CA LEU A 960 -17.38 -5.48 -24.76
C LEU A 960 -17.70 -5.09 -23.31
N SER A 961 -18.28 -3.92 -23.05
CA SER A 961 -18.71 -3.47 -21.71
C SER A 961 -19.89 -4.29 -21.15
N GLU A 962 -20.68 -4.92 -21.99
CA GLU A 962 -21.83 -5.75 -21.60
C GLU A 962 -21.50 -7.26 -21.55
N ARG A 963 -20.24 -7.64 -21.74
CA ARG A 963 -19.80 -9.04 -21.72
C ARG A 963 -20.18 -9.78 -20.45
N ARG A 964 -20.33 -11.07 -20.57
CA ARG A 964 -20.37 -12.00 -19.43
C ARG A 964 -19.20 -12.94 -19.51
N GLU A 965 -18.49 -13.07 -18.39
CA GLU A 965 -17.35 -13.97 -18.24
C GLU A 965 -17.82 -15.29 -17.63
N VAL A 966 -17.33 -16.38 -18.16
CA VAL A 966 -17.41 -17.71 -17.56
C VAL A 966 -16.02 -18.36 -17.61
N THR A 967 -15.69 -19.07 -16.57
CA THR A 967 -14.43 -19.80 -16.45
C THR A 967 -14.68 -21.18 -15.87
N GLY A 968 -13.86 -22.15 -16.23
CA GLY A 968 -13.91 -23.47 -15.66
C GLY A 968 -12.54 -24.15 -15.65
N ALA A 969 -12.43 -25.13 -14.78
CA ALA A 969 -11.27 -26.01 -14.71
C ALA A 969 -11.75 -27.39 -14.26
N GLU A 970 -11.17 -28.44 -14.82
CA GLU A 970 -11.24 -29.75 -14.18
C GLU A 970 -10.32 -29.72 -12.95
N ILE A 971 -10.89 -29.77 -11.75
CA ILE A 971 -10.10 -29.90 -10.51
C ILE A 971 -9.53 -31.32 -10.54
N PRO A 972 -8.20 -31.49 -10.58
CA PRO A 972 -7.62 -32.82 -10.49
C PRO A 972 -8.08 -33.48 -9.18
N HIS A 973 -8.76 -34.60 -9.26
CA HIS A 973 -9.05 -35.38 -8.06
C HIS A 973 -7.72 -35.89 -7.47
N PRO A 974 -7.50 -35.74 -6.15
CA PRO A 974 -6.26 -36.17 -5.50
C PRO A 974 -6.02 -37.65 -5.58
#